data_be43cd2de1268f6a14b8565d847463d8
#
_entry.id   be43cd2de1268f6a14b8565d847463d8
#
_cell.length_a   1.000
_cell.length_b   1.000
_cell.length_c   1.000
_cell.angle_alpha   90.00
_cell.angle_beta   90.00
_cell.angle_gamma   90.00
#
_symmetry.space_group_name_H-M   'P 1'
#
loop_
_entity.id
_entity.type
_entity.pdbx_description
1 polymer ?
#
loop_
_entity_poly.entity_id
_entity_poly.type
_entity_poly.pdbx_seq_one_letter_code
_entity_poly.pdbx_strand_id
1 'polypeptide(L)'
;VDFLHAQVWIEPEPVENRIHGTVTYRFEVIKDVDSVFLDAVNMDFTKVFIDGKKMDYVYDGKKITIKTDLKKGGQHDLSLAYVAKPKQTVYFLGWDDAVRNNEQVWTQGQGKYTSHWLPSFDDMTEKVEFDLEITLEQAYTVITNGKLIKKEPLPDSNGYTWQFDMEKPMSSYLVGFAIGNYNKKTVESSSSIPIELYYEPTDVEKVEPTYRYTETIFDFLENEIGIPYPWQNYKQVPVQDFLYAGMENTTCTIFSNQYVVDSTAFVDKNYVNINAHELAHQWFGNLVTETSSEHHWLHEGFATFYAYLAEKDIFGEDYFYWRLLETANALERFSGDDNGEALRNPNAGSLTFYEKGAWALVMLEDRIGEEAFKKGIQNYLNTYAFKNVTIPYFMDEMEKASNMALADFETVWLESTHFPYDEVVSFLKKKNTSIKTYFELKDRIGEEPEQVESVLKRAWKKLKSTQLKENLVLDYGSKLSSEFLSSILDSEDVKVRQAVVLSQAKIPAELRLQMESLLRDDSYTTIEAALYRLWSDFPQNRSRYLNETDNITGFPNKNIRLLWLTLALVTPEYNPDFKASYFDELSGYTSSEHHFETRLLAFEYLKNIGGFTDTTLKNLVEACRHHVWHFKKSAREILNGFLQSEGNTARIRGLYPLLSQEEKQYLEKTLGE
;
A
#
# COMPACT_ATOMS: atom_id res chain seq x y z
N VAL A 1 35.33 5.01 -3.07
CA VAL A 1 34.97 6.14 -2.19
C VAL A 1 33.84 5.69 -1.28
N ASP A 2 33.62 6.41 -0.20
CA ASP A 2 32.55 6.24 0.80
C ASP A 2 31.85 7.58 0.95
N PHE A 3 30.56 7.66 0.62
CA PHE A 3 29.79 8.88 0.70
C PHE A 3 29.18 9.00 2.09
N LEU A 4 29.39 10.13 2.75
CA LEU A 4 29.04 10.33 4.17
C LEU A 4 27.81 11.19 4.36
N HIS A 5 27.71 12.28 3.58
CA HIS A 5 26.66 13.29 3.75
C HIS A 5 26.26 13.90 2.41
N ALA A 6 24.99 14.21 2.23
CA ALA A 6 24.42 14.88 1.07
C ALA A 6 23.62 16.10 1.51
N GLN A 7 24.01 17.27 1.06
CA GLN A 7 23.20 18.47 1.15
C GLN A 7 22.47 18.66 -0.18
N VAL A 8 21.15 18.49 -0.17
CA VAL A 8 20.30 18.50 -1.35
C VAL A 8 19.40 19.74 -1.32
N TRP A 9 19.41 20.54 -2.37
CA TRP A 9 18.39 21.56 -2.62
C TRP A 9 17.63 21.21 -3.89
N ILE A 10 16.30 21.26 -3.85
CA ILE A 10 15.44 21.09 -5.02
C ILE A 10 14.36 22.17 -5.09
N GLU A 11 13.98 22.47 -6.32
CA GLU A 11 12.84 23.31 -6.68
C GLU A 11 12.00 22.56 -7.72
N PRO A 12 10.92 21.91 -7.29
CA PRO A 12 9.96 21.30 -8.21
C PRO A 12 9.21 22.36 -9.02
N GLU A 13 9.09 22.14 -10.32
CA GLU A 13 8.22 22.87 -11.23
C GLU A 13 7.09 21.94 -11.72
N PRO A 14 5.99 21.83 -10.95
CA PRO A 14 5.01 20.77 -11.16
C PRO A 14 4.30 20.82 -12.51
N VAL A 15 3.99 22.03 -13.01
CA VAL A 15 3.34 22.22 -14.33
C VAL A 15 4.21 21.69 -15.47
N GLU A 16 5.53 21.79 -15.33
CA GLU A 16 6.51 21.34 -16.33
C GLU A 16 7.00 19.90 -16.10
N ASN A 17 6.52 19.25 -15.03
CA ASN A 17 6.94 17.92 -14.60
C ASN A 17 8.48 17.80 -14.52
N ARG A 18 9.14 18.78 -13.90
CA ARG A 18 10.60 18.81 -13.74
C ARG A 18 11.03 19.28 -12.36
N ILE A 19 12.28 19.03 -12.06
CA ILE A 19 12.94 19.42 -10.81
C ILE A 19 14.27 20.07 -11.14
N HIS A 20 14.49 21.30 -10.66
CA HIS A 20 15.79 21.90 -10.57
C HIS A 20 16.44 21.46 -9.26
N GLY A 21 17.72 21.08 -9.29
CA GLY A 21 18.39 20.62 -8.10
C GLY A 21 19.87 20.98 -8.05
N THR A 22 20.35 21.12 -6.82
CA THR A 22 21.77 21.07 -6.51
C THR A 22 21.98 20.04 -5.42
N VAL A 23 23.06 19.28 -5.52
CA VAL A 23 23.49 18.36 -4.46
C VAL A 23 24.98 18.51 -4.23
N THR A 24 25.38 18.53 -2.95
CA THR A 24 26.77 18.46 -2.54
C THR A 24 26.96 17.24 -1.67
N TYR A 25 27.75 16.29 -2.16
CA TYR A 25 28.14 15.08 -1.44
C TYR A 25 29.50 15.26 -0.81
N ARG A 26 29.61 15.03 0.49
CA ARG A 26 30.87 14.82 1.18
C ARG A 26 31.21 13.34 1.15
N PHE A 27 32.42 13.00 0.69
CA PHE A 27 32.89 11.62 0.60
C PHE A 27 34.35 11.46 1.03
N GLU A 28 34.69 10.25 1.47
CA GLU A 28 36.05 9.85 1.83
C GLU A 28 36.65 8.92 0.77
N VAL A 29 37.93 9.09 0.48
CA VAL A 29 38.65 8.23 -0.47
C VAL A 29 39.27 7.06 0.27
N ILE A 30 38.63 5.89 0.22
CA ILE A 30 39.06 4.66 0.92
C ILE A 30 40.16 3.91 0.16
N LYS A 31 40.35 4.17 -1.14
CA LYS A 31 41.44 3.70 -2.01
C LYS A 31 41.66 4.73 -3.12
N ASP A 32 42.89 4.72 -3.73
CA ASP A 32 43.15 5.59 -4.89
C ASP A 32 42.14 5.36 -6.00
N VAL A 33 41.57 6.45 -6.56
CA VAL A 33 40.59 6.40 -7.64
C VAL A 33 40.90 7.40 -8.73
N ASP A 34 40.61 7.02 -9.98
CA ASP A 34 40.70 7.88 -11.17
C ASP A 34 39.35 8.47 -11.61
N SER A 35 38.30 8.07 -10.96
CA SER A 35 36.93 8.52 -11.22
C SER A 35 36.01 8.33 -10.02
N VAL A 36 34.97 9.16 -9.94
CA VAL A 36 33.84 9.04 -9.01
C VAL A 36 32.57 9.07 -9.85
N PHE A 37 31.54 8.27 -9.51
CA PHE A 37 30.29 8.24 -10.23
C PHE A 37 29.07 8.33 -9.32
N LEU A 38 27.96 8.76 -9.91
CA LEU A 38 26.61 8.70 -9.36
C LEU A 38 25.64 8.20 -10.41
N ASP A 39 24.61 7.48 -9.98
CA ASP A 39 23.49 7.14 -10.83
C ASP A 39 22.60 8.38 -11.01
N ALA A 40 22.19 8.65 -12.26
CA ALA A 40 21.44 9.83 -12.63
C ALA A 40 20.73 9.58 -13.96
N VAL A 41 19.41 9.52 -13.96
CA VAL A 41 18.62 9.12 -15.13
C VAL A 41 17.95 10.33 -15.79
N ASN A 42 18.22 10.56 -17.06
CA ASN A 42 17.64 11.65 -17.88
C ASN A 42 17.78 13.03 -17.24
N MET A 43 19.00 13.42 -16.85
CA MET A 43 19.30 14.71 -16.26
C MET A 43 20.19 15.55 -17.16
N ASP A 44 20.04 16.88 -17.07
CA ASP A 44 20.90 17.86 -17.69
C ASP A 44 21.78 18.50 -16.61
N PHE A 45 23.12 18.38 -16.72
CA PHE A 45 24.05 18.93 -15.75
C PHE A 45 24.60 20.28 -16.20
N THR A 46 24.52 21.30 -15.32
CA THR A 46 25.03 22.65 -15.58
C THR A 46 26.32 22.97 -14.83
N LYS A 47 26.55 22.30 -13.70
CA LYS A 47 27.77 22.45 -12.86
C LYS A 47 28.20 21.10 -12.33
N VAL A 48 29.51 20.81 -12.41
CA VAL A 48 30.17 19.63 -11.83
C VAL A 48 31.51 20.07 -11.25
N PHE A 49 31.63 19.97 -9.92
CA PHE A 49 32.79 20.47 -9.20
C PHE A 49 33.23 19.46 -8.12
N ILE A 50 34.56 19.32 -7.92
CA ILE A 50 35.13 18.71 -6.72
C ILE A 50 35.98 19.80 -6.01
N ASP A 51 35.73 20.04 -4.72
CA ASP A 51 36.39 21.06 -3.89
C ASP A 51 36.40 22.45 -4.56
N GLY A 52 35.30 22.81 -5.18
CA GLY A 52 35.13 24.09 -5.88
C GLY A 52 35.86 24.17 -7.25
N LYS A 53 36.55 23.12 -7.71
CA LYS A 53 37.18 23.05 -9.04
C LYS A 53 36.25 22.39 -10.04
N LYS A 54 36.08 23.01 -11.20
CA LYS A 54 35.31 22.46 -12.31
C LYS A 54 35.98 21.19 -12.82
N MET A 55 35.17 20.11 -12.97
CA MET A 55 35.63 18.78 -13.38
C MET A 55 35.10 18.41 -14.76
N ASP A 56 35.89 17.62 -15.48
CA ASP A 56 35.43 16.92 -16.68
C ASP A 56 34.65 15.67 -16.28
N TYR A 57 33.58 15.38 -17.00
CA TYR A 57 32.72 14.24 -16.75
C TYR A 57 32.25 13.58 -18.05
N VAL A 58 31.79 12.34 -17.93
CA VAL A 58 31.06 11.62 -18.98
C VAL A 58 29.67 11.31 -18.42
N TYR A 59 28.65 11.53 -19.24
CA TYR A 59 27.26 11.20 -18.89
C TYR A 59 26.64 10.39 -20.02
N ASP A 60 26.07 9.22 -19.71
CA ASP A 60 25.48 8.29 -20.68
C ASP A 60 23.94 8.28 -20.66
N GLY A 61 23.32 9.21 -19.93
CA GLY A 61 21.87 9.27 -19.72
C GLY A 61 21.36 8.49 -18.51
N LYS A 62 22.23 7.72 -17.84
CA LYS A 62 21.90 6.94 -16.63
C LYS A 62 22.90 7.14 -15.51
N LYS A 63 24.14 7.44 -15.83
CA LYS A 63 25.25 7.56 -14.90
C LYS A 63 26.14 8.73 -15.27
N ILE A 64 26.48 9.54 -14.28
CA ILE A 64 27.52 10.58 -14.42
C ILE A 64 28.83 10.07 -13.81
N THR A 65 29.90 10.08 -14.58
CA THR A 65 31.25 9.69 -14.15
C THR A 65 32.17 10.89 -14.23
N ILE A 66 32.68 11.31 -13.09
CA ILE A 66 33.56 12.46 -12.93
C ILE A 66 35.01 11.97 -12.95
N LYS A 67 35.83 12.46 -13.87
CA LYS A 67 37.24 12.12 -13.97
C LYS A 67 38.04 12.86 -12.91
N THR A 68 38.87 12.14 -12.16
CA THR A 68 39.64 12.68 -11.06
C THR A 68 40.93 11.85 -10.84
N ASP A 69 41.82 12.31 -9.96
CA ASP A 69 42.97 11.53 -9.46
C ASP A 69 43.08 11.80 -7.96
N LEU A 70 42.25 11.07 -7.18
CA LEU A 70 42.20 11.24 -5.74
C LEU A 70 42.92 10.11 -5.03
N LYS A 71 43.68 10.45 -4.00
CA LYS A 71 44.49 9.51 -3.22
C LYS A 71 43.77 9.14 -1.93
N LYS A 72 43.96 7.91 -1.49
CA LYS A 72 43.43 7.35 -0.26
C LYS A 72 43.62 8.32 0.93
N GLY A 73 42.57 8.50 1.74
CA GLY A 73 42.61 9.20 3.03
C GLY A 73 42.22 10.67 2.95
N GLY A 74 41.75 11.17 1.78
CA GLY A 74 41.22 12.54 1.65
C GLY A 74 39.69 12.54 1.80
N GLN A 75 39.15 13.64 2.35
CA GLN A 75 37.73 13.98 2.26
C GLN A 75 37.55 15.08 1.22
N HIS A 76 36.48 14.96 0.41
CA HIS A 76 36.20 15.84 -0.71
C HIS A 76 34.71 16.16 -0.79
N ASP A 77 34.38 17.31 -1.34
CA ASP A 77 32.99 17.73 -1.62
C ASP A 77 32.75 17.71 -3.14
N LEU A 78 31.83 16.82 -3.59
CA LEU A 78 31.34 16.74 -4.98
C LEU A 78 30.05 17.52 -5.10
N SER A 79 30.04 18.62 -5.86
CA SER A 79 28.87 19.47 -6.06
C SER A 79 28.36 19.40 -7.49
N LEU A 80 27.06 19.14 -7.65
CA LEU A 80 26.37 19.07 -8.93
C LEU A 80 25.19 20.05 -8.95
N ALA A 81 24.96 20.70 -10.12
CA ALA A 81 23.70 21.38 -10.38
C ALA A 81 23.07 20.77 -11.64
N TYR A 82 21.79 20.44 -11.57
CA TYR A 82 21.11 19.64 -12.57
C TYR A 82 19.64 20.04 -12.77
N VAL A 83 19.07 19.59 -13.87
CA VAL A 83 17.62 19.59 -14.13
C VAL A 83 17.21 18.16 -14.43
N ALA A 84 16.28 17.62 -13.67
CA ALA A 84 15.70 16.30 -13.86
C ALA A 84 14.30 16.42 -14.48
N LYS A 85 13.97 15.49 -15.39
CA LYS A 85 12.62 15.32 -15.98
C LYS A 85 12.15 13.89 -15.72
N PRO A 86 11.72 13.59 -14.48
CA PRO A 86 11.38 12.24 -14.07
C PRO A 86 10.15 11.75 -14.85
N LYS A 87 10.23 10.53 -15.40
CA LYS A 87 9.10 9.84 -16.02
C LYS A 87 8.45 8.81 -15.10
N GLN A 88 9.05 8.57 -13.97
CA GLN A 88 8.61 7.72 -12.87
C GLN A 88 9.29 8.20 -11.59
N THR A 89 8.90 7.67 -10.45
CA THR A 89 9.46 7.99 -9.12
C THR A 89 8.93 9.29 -8.52
N VAL A 90 8.79 10.34 -9.32
CA VAL A 90 8.13 11.59 -8.93
C VAL A 90 6.85 11.72 -9.73
N TYR A 91 5.76 11.94 -9.05
CA TYR A 91 4.42 12.04 -9.63
C TYR A 91 3.84 13.42 -9.31
N PHE A 92 3.38 14.10 -10.36
CA PHE A 92 2.79 15.43 -10.31
C PHE A 92 1.30 15.30 -10.65
N LEU A 93 0.42 15.51 -9.68
CA LEU A 93 -1.02 15.30 -9.81
C LEU A 93 -1.78 16.61 -9.63
N GLY A 94 -2.83 16.84 -10.43
CA GLY A 94 -3.75 17.97 -10.28
C GLY A 94 -3.23 19.34 -10.72
N TRP A 95 -2.03 19.44 -11.29
CA TRP A 95 -1.42 20.72 -11.66
C TRP A 95 -1.88 21.28 -13.01
N ASP A 96 -2.48 20.45 -13.85
CA ASP A 96 -2.93 20.76 -15.21
C ASP A 96 -4.46 20.82 -15.35
N ASP A 97 -5.20 20.60 -14.27
CA ASP A 97 -6.67 20.64 -14.25
C ASP A 97 -7.22 21.98 -13.71
N ALA A 98 -8.56 22.10 -13.66
CA ALA A 98 -9.24 23.28 -13.16
C ALA A 98 -9.59 23.23 -11.67
N VAL A 99 -9.41 22.07 -11.03
CA VAL A 99 -9.64 21.86 -9.61
C VAL A 99 -8.52 22.54 -8.83
N ARG A 100 -8.79 23.00 -7.64
CA ARG A 100 -7.78 23.63 -6.77
C ARG A 100 -7.76 22.92 -5.43
N ASN A 101 -6.56 22.84 -4.84
CA ASN A 101 -6.26 22.17 -3.57
C ASN A 101 -6.28 20.63 -3.63
N ASN A 102 -6.25 20.06 -4.84
CA ASN A 102 -6.01 18.63 -5.09
C ASN A 102 -4.60 18.38 -5.64
N GLU A 103 -3.82 19.46 -5.83
CA GLU A 103 -2.48 19.38 -6.37
C GLU A 103 -1.54 18.67 -5.38
N GLN A 104 -0.86 17.64 -5.87
CA GLN A 104 0.14 16.89 -5.11
C GLN A 104 1.41 16.66 -5.95
N VAL A 105 2.55 16.59 -5.26
CA VAL A 105 3.78 15.97 -5.77
C VAL A 105 4.26 14.98 -4.74
N TRP A 106 4.56 13.77 -5.14
CA TRP A 106 5.11 12.78 -4.23
C TRP A 106 6.07 11.82 -4.91
N THR A 107 6.92 11.18 -4.13
CA THR A 107 7.95 10.26 -4.61
C THR A 107 7.68 8.83 -4.18
N GLN A 108 8.18 7.88 -5.01
CA GLN A 108 8.28 6.48 -4.66
C GLN A 108 9.59 5.93 -5.26
N GLY A 109 10.58 5.68 -4.39
CA GLY A 109 11.96 5.35 -4.78
C GLY A 109 12.34 3.88 -4.67
N GLN A 110 11.44 2.99 -4.14
CA GLN A 110 11.72 1.57 -3.97
C GLN A 110 12.14 0.92 -5.29
N GLY A 111 13.10 0.04 -5.25
CA GLY A 111 13.61 -0.66 -6.40
C GLY A 111 14.63 0.10 -7.24
N LYS A 112 15.35 1.10 -6.70
CA LYS A 112 16.45 1.79 -7.37
C LYS A 112 16.03 2.92 -8.32
N TYR A 113 15.15 3.83 -7.86
CA TYR A 113 14.60 4.87 -8.73
C TYR A 113 14.86 6.30 -8.26
N THR A 114 15.51 6.53 -7.11
CA THR A 114 15.86 7.87 -6.63
C THR A 114 16.73 8.62 -7.63
N SER A 115 17.58 7.93 -8.37
CA SER A 115 18.40 8.47 -9.46
C SER A 115 17.62 9.13 -10.60
N HIS A 116 16.30 9.00 -10.65
CA HIS A 116 15.44 9.66 -11.63
C HIS A 116 15.18 11.16 -11.31
N TRP A 117 15.42 11.59 -10.07
CA TRP A 117 15.21 12.98 -9.68
C TRP A 117 16.36 13.58 -8.84
N LEU A 118 17.16 12.74 -8.20
CA LEU A 118 18.33 13.10 -7.43
C LEU A 118 19.52 12.28 -7.93
N PRO A 119 20.63 12.87 -8.42
CA PRO A 119 21.86 12.11 -8.65
C PRO A 119 22.28 11.42 -7.38
N SER A 120 22.28 10.08 -7.33
CA SER A 120 22.38 9.30 -6.10
C SER A 120 22.95 7.91 -6.34
N PHE A 121 22.53 6.93 -5.56
CA PHE A 121 23.04 5.56 -5.60
C PHE A 121 21.84 4.62 -5.78
N ASP A 122 21.84 3.87 -6.87
CA ASP A 122 20.87 2.78 -7.08
C ASP A 122 21.32 1.49 -6.33
N ASP A 123 22.45 1.54 -5.66
CA ASP A 123 22.98 0.50 -4.79
C ASP A 123 22.54 0.76 -3.35
N MET A 124 21.79 -0.18 -2.76
CA MET A 124 21.30 -0.08 -1.38
C MET A 124 22.41 -0.14 -0.33
N THR A 125 23.63 -0.56 -0.72
CA THR A 125 24.74 -0.71 0.20
C THR A 125 25.42 0.61 0.56
N GLU A 126 25.18 1.67 -0.24
CA GLU A 126 25.66 3.01 0.09
C GLU A 126 24.68 3.69 1.03
N LYS A 127 25.14 4.06 2.21
CA LYS A 127 24.35 4.76 3.24
C LYS A 127 24.89 6.15 3.51
N VAL A 128 24.01 7.13 3.31
CA VAL A 128 24.38 8.56 3.35
C VAL A 128 23.39 9.31 4.24
N GLU A 129 23.85 10.30 4.98
CA GLU A 129 23.00 11.27 5.68
C GLU A 129 22.49 12.28 4.66
N PHE A 130 21.16 12.37 4.46
CA PHE A 130 20.55 13.25 3.46
C PHE A 130 19.82 14.42 4.11
N ASP A 131 20.37 15.62 4.01
CA ASP A 131 19.68 16.86 4.36
C ASP A 131 18.98 17.44 3.13
N LEU A 132 17.69 17.72 3.27
CA LEU A 132 16.89 18.23 2.16
C LEU A 132 16.42 19.66 2.40
N GLU A 133 16.67 20.50 1.40
CA GLU A 133 16.07 21.81 1.27
C GLU A 133 15.16 21.84 0.05
N ILE A 134 13.87 22.15 0.25
CA ILE A 134 12.87 22.16 -0.82
C ILE A 134 12.26 23.56 -0.91
N THR A 135 12.40 24.18 -2.07
CA THR A 135 11.79 25.46 -2.39
C THR A 135 10.57 25.26 -3.26
N LEU A 136 9.47 25.90 -2.92
CA LEU A 136 8.24 25.88 -3.69
C LEU A 136 7.59 27.25 -3.73
N GLU A 137 7.26 27.76 -4.93
CA GLU A 137 6.65 29.08 -5.09
C GLU A 137 5.20 29.17 -4.59
N GLN A 138 4.50 28.06 -4.49
CA GLN A 138 3.12 27.95 -4.03
C GLN A 138 3.06 27.67 -2.52
N ALA A 139 1.95 28.05 -1.88
CA ALA A 139 1.74 27.92 -0.43
C ALA A 139 1.30 26.53 0.02
N TYR A 140 1.88 25.46 -0.55
CA TYR A 140 1.61 24.09 -0.13
C TYR A 140 2.53 23.66 1.02
N THR A 141 2.15 22.58 1.69
CA THR A 141 2.98 21.95 2.72
C THR A 141 3.98 21.00 2.06
N VAL A 142 5.24 21.11 2.45
CA VAL A 142 6.33 20.20 2.05
C VAL A 142 6.64 19.28 3.22
N ILE A 143 6.73 17.97 2.94
CA ILE A 143 6.97 16.90 3.92
C ILE A 143 8.04 15.98 3.33
N THR A 144 9.10 15.68 4.10
CA THR A 144 10.19 14.80 3.66
C THR A 144 10.87 14.14 4.86
N ASN A 145 11.91 13.35 4.62
CA ASN A 145 12.73 12.73 5.66
C ASN A 145 13.29 13.75 6.66
N GLY A 146 13.62 13.29 7.86
CA GLY A 146 14.26 14.09 8.87
C GLY A 146 13.34 15.09 9.59
N LYS A 147 13.92 15.96 10.40
CA LYS A 147 13.22 16.96 11.20
C LYS A 147 13.22 18.30 10.49
N LEU A 148 12.05 18.94 10.39
CA LEU A 148 11.97 20.34 9.92
C LEU A 148 12.72 21.26 10.89
N ILE A 149 13.81 21.87 10.40
CA ILE A 149 14.63 22.78 11.19
C ILE A 149 14.37 24.25 10.84
N LYS A 150 13.90 24.53 9.61
CA LYS A 150 13.66 25.89 9.17
C LYS A 150 12.60 25.96 8.07
N LYS A 151 11.78 27.03 8.10
CA LYS A 151 10.84 27.40 7.05
C LYS A 151 10.93 28.91 6.82
N GLU A 152 11.31 29.32 5.61
CA GLU A 152 11.48 30.74 5.26
C GLU A 152 10.56 31.12 4.10
N PRO A 153 9.83 32.25 4.19
CA PRO A 153 9.01 32.74 3.10
C PRO A 153 9.88 33.24 1.94
N LEU A 154 9.44 33.01 0.72
CA LEU A 154 10.05 33.57 -0.48
C LEU A 154 9.64 35.04 -0.65
N PRO A 155 10.58 35.95 -1.03
CA PRO A 155 10.31 37.41 -1.07
C PRO A 155 9.21 37.80 -2.08
N ASP A 156 9.11 37.13 -3.21
CA ASP A 156 8.30 37.53 -4.37
C ASP A 156 7.14 36.58 -4.67
N SER A 157 6.84 35.63 -3.77
CA SER A 157 5.76 34.66 -3.94
C SER A 157 5.08 34.33 -2.61
N ASN A 158 4.00 33.52 -2.63
CA ASN A 158 3.38 32.96 -1.42
C ASN A 158 4.07 31.65 -0.94
N GLY A 159 5.18 31.29 -1.54
CA GLY A 159 5.91 30.06 -1.28
C GLY A 159 6.91 30.16 -0.14
N TYR A 160 7.57 29.06 0.08
CA TYR A 160 8.54 28.89 1.15
C TYR A 160 9.70 28.02 0.71
N THR A 161 10.85 28.20 1.38
CA THR A 161 11.94 27.22 1.44
C THR A 161 11.85 26.47 2.77
N TRP A 162 11.87 25.15 2.69
CA TRP A 162 11.75 24.23 3.81
C TRP A 162 13.08 23.47 3.96
N GLN A 163 13.68 23.46 5.15
CA GLN A 163 14.95 22.77 5.43
C GLN A 163 14.72 21.66 6.45
N PHE A 164 15.16 20.45 6.09
CA PHE A 164 15.05 19.26 6.91
C PHE A 164 16.42 18.63 7.13
N ASP A 165 16.64 18.14 8.33
CA ASP A 165 17.87 17.57 8.84
C ASP A 165 17.68 16.08 9.17
N MET A 166 18.53 15.21 8.61
CA MET A 166 18.60 13.78 8.89
C MET A 166 19.86 13.49 9.68
N GLU A 167 19.73 13.11 10.95
CA GLU A 167 20.88 12.91 11.85
C GLU A 167 21.67 11.62 11.61
N LYS A 168 21.18 10.71 10.73
CA LYS A 168 21.76 9.38 10.55
C LYS A 168 21.71 8.92 9.10
N PRO A 169 22.69 8.08 8.67
CA PRO A 169 22.76 7.63 7.29
C PRO A 169 21.66 6.61 6.94
N MET A 170 21.17 6.68 5.72
CA MET A 170 20.17 5.76 5.14
C MET A 170 20.48 5.46 3.68
N SER A 171 19.88 4.41 3.12
CA SER A 171 19.97 4.10 1.69
C SER A 171 19.18 5.12 0.87
N SER A 172 19.65 5.45 -0.32
CA SER A 172 19.05 6.51 -1.15
C SER A 172 17.61 6.23 -1.57
N TYR A 173 17.21 4.97 -1.76
CA TYR A 173 15.84 4.61 -2.14
C TYR A 173 14.79 5.03 -1.09
N LEU A 174 15.23 5.27 0.14
CA LEU A 174 14.39 5.73 1.27
C LEU A 174 14.20 7.25 1.30
N VAL A 175 14.93 8.01 0.47
CA VAL A 175 14.73 9.45 0.32
C VAL A 175 13.43 9.70 -0.42
N GLY A 176 12.54 10.47 0.20
CA GLY A 176 11.26 10.77 -0.41
C GLY A 176 10.65 12.06 0.10
N PHE A 177 9.72 12.62 -0.66
CA PHE A 177 8.96 13.80 -0.25
C PHE A 177 7.51 13.73 -0.76
N ALA A 178 6.64 14.46 -0.07
CA ALA A 178 5.28 14.76 -0.49
C ALA A 178 5.01 16.24 -0.35
N ILE A 179 4.30 16.80 -1.33
CA ILE A 179 3.85 18.19 -1.39
C ILE A 179 2.35 18.18 -1.63
N GLY A 180 1.61 19.00 -0.89
CA GLY A 180 0.16 19.10 -1.08
C GLY A 180 -0.49 20.03 -0.06
N ASN A 181 -1.81 20.09 -0.09
CA ASN A 181 -2.59 20.84 0.88
C ASN A 181 -2.86 19.99 2.11
N TYR A 182 -1.94 20.01 3.09
CA TYR A 182 -2.04 19.18 4.29
C TYR A 182 -2.12 20.02 5.57
N ASN A 183 -3.00 19.57 6.46
CA ASN A 183 -2.93 19.84 7.89
C ASN A 183 -2.18 18.69 8.59
N LYS A 184 -1.80 18.90 9.86
CA LYS A 184 -1.22 17.83 10.67
C LYS A 184 -1.73 17.83 12.11
N LYS A 185 -1.78 16.63 12.69
CA LYS A 185 -1.88 16.38 14.12
C LYS A 185 -0.52 15.83 14.59
N THR A 186 0.00 16.35 15.69
CA THR A 186 1.22 15.82 16.29
C THR A 186 0.87 15.09 17.59
N VAL A 187 1.40 13.90 17.75
CA VAL A 187 1.35 13.09 18.97
C VAL A 187 2.78 12.71 19.35
N GLU A 188 2.98 12.09 20.51
CA GLU A 188 4.30 11.71 21.00
C GLU A 188 4.25 10.27 21.52
N SER A 189 5.25 9.45 21.15
CA SER A 189 5.39 8.10 21.66
C SER A 189 5.80 8.11 23.15
N SER A 190 5.68 6.97 23.83
CA SER A 190 6.14 6.80 25.21
C SER A 190 7.66 7.03 25.36
N SER A 191 8.44 6.89 24.29
CA SER A 191 9.87 7.20 24.23
C SER A 191 10.19 8.65 23.83
N SER A 192 9.16 9.51 23.77
CA SER A 192 9.27 10.93 23.41
C SER A 192 9.70 11.20 21.95
N ILE A 193 9.39 10.30 21.04
CA ILE A 193 9.54 10.52 19.61
C ILE A 193 8.32 11.29 19.10
N PRO A 194 8.49 12.47 18.45
CA PRO A 194 7.37 13.18 17.83
C PRO A 194 6.87 12.43 16.59
N ILE A 195 5.55 12.23 16.52
CA ILE A 195 4.85 11.57 15.43
C ILE A 195 3.92 12.59 14.78
N GLU A 196 4.13 12.90 13.52
CA GLU A 196 3.34 13.86 12.75
C GLU A 196 2.41 13.12 11.77
N LEU A 197 1.11 13.28 11.97
CA LEU A 197 0.04 12.64 11.22
C LEU A 197 -0.58 13.67 10.27
N TYR A 198 -0.31 13.55 8.99
CA TYR A 198 -0.78 14.48 7.98
C TYR A 198 -2.13 14.04 7.41
N TYR A 199 -2.94 14.99 6.99
CA TYR A 199 -4.25 14.76 6.39
C TYR A 199 -4.68 15.95 5.53
N GLU A 200 -5.50 15.70 4.52
CA GLU A 200 -6.10 16.78 3.74
C GLU A 200 -7.17 17.51 4.58
N PRO A 201 -7.35 18.83 4.44
CA PRO A 201 -8.32 19.59 5.25
C PRO A 201 -9.75 19.06 5.21
N THR A 202 -10.13 18.42 4.11
CA THR A 202 -11.43 17.78 3.92
C THR A 202 -11.63 16.49 4.73
N ASP A 203 -10.53 15.90 5.23
CA ASP A 203 -10.53 14.60 5.91
C ASP A 203 -10.42 14.71 7.44
N VAL A 204 -10.65 15.90 8.01
CA VAL A 204 -10.51 16.14 9.46
C VAL A 204 -11.30 15.14 10.32
N GLU A 205 -12.51 14.74 9.91
CA GLU A 205 -13.34 13.77 10.61
C GLU A 205 -12.83 12.33 10.49
N LYS A 206 -11.95 12.06 9.53
CA LYS A 206 -11.34 10.74 9.31
C LYS A 206 -10.00 10.57 10.05
N VAL A 207 -9.46 11.64 10.62
CA VAL A 207 -8.15 11.61 11.31
C VAL A 207 -8.16 10.62 12.48
N GLU A 208 -9.23 10.63 13.29
CA GLU A 208 -9.34 9.70 14.42
C GLU A 208 -9.44 8.25 13.96
N PRO A 209 -10.39 7.83 13.11
CA PRO A 209 -10.47 6.42 12.72
C PRO A 209 -9.24 5.95 11.92
N THR A 210 -8.61 6.80 11.12
CA THR A 210 -7.40 6.43 10.36
C THR A 210 -6.21 6.18 11.29
N TYR A 211 -5.93 7.11 12.20
CA TYR A 211 -4.70 7.11 13.02
C TYR A 211 -4.89 6.63 14.46
N ARG A 212 -6.05 6.11 14.78
CA ARG A 212 -6.51 5.70 16.13
C ARG A 212 -5.46 4.92 16.91
N TYR A 213 -4.76 4.03 16.27
CA TYR A 213 -3.80 3.13 16.92
C TYR A 213 -2.34 3.47 16.66
N THR A 214 -2.01 4.60 16.03
CA THR A 214 -0.61 4.92 15.67
C THR A 214 0.32 4.97 16.86
N GLU A 215 -0.07 5.63 17.95
CA GLU A 215 0.74 5.68 19.20
C GLU A 215 0.88 4.29 19.81
N THR A 216 -0.21 3.52 19.90
CA THR A 216 -0.22 2.14 20.40
C THR A 216 0.69 1.24 19.60
N ILE A 217 0.63 1.30 18.27
CA ILE A 217 1.48 0.51 17.37
C ILE A 217 2.95 0.90 17.55
N PHE A 218 3.25 2.20 17.66
CA PHE A 218 4.62 2.67 17.84
C PHE A 218 5.22 2.14 19.13
N ASP A 219 4.53 2.32 20.25
CA ASP A 219 4.97 1.88 21.57
C ASP A 219 5.07 0.34 21.66
N PHE A 220 4.11 -0.36 21.05
CA PHE A 220 4.12 -1.81 20.97
C PHE A 220 5.37 -2.32 20.22
N LEU A 221 5.62 -1.80 19.00
CA LEU A 221 6.75 -2.26 18.19
C LEU A 221 8.10 -1.97 18.85
N GLU A 222 8.27 -0.79 19.42
CA GLU A 222 9.51 -0.44 20.14
C GLU A 222 9.76 -1.40 21.30
N ASN A 223 8.71 -1.75 22.07
CA ASN A 223 8.80 -2.69 23.18
C ASN A 223 9.00 -4.14 22.72
N GLU A 224 8.29 -4.59 21.68
CA GLU A 224 8.33 -5.97 21.19
C GLU A 224 9.66 -6.29 20.50
N ILE A 225 10.18 -5.39 19.68
CA ILE A 225 11.51 -5.48 19.05
C ILE A 225 12.59 -5.36 20.12
N GLY A 226 12.38 -4.54 21.15
CA GLY A 226 13.31 -4.32 22.26
C GLY A 226 14.54 -3.50 21.88
N ILE A 227 14.48 -2.75 20.79
CA ILE A 227 15.49 -1.78 20.33
C ILE A 227 14.77 -0.43 20.18
N PRO A 228 15.26 0.66 20.79
CA PRO A 228 14.67 1.97 20.64
C PRO A 228 14.51 2.36 19.16
N TYR A 229 13.46 3.13 18.87
CA TYR A 229 13.26 3.69 17.52
C TYR A 229 14.52 4.43 17.07
N PRO A 230 15.09 4.09 15.90
CA PRO A 230 16.46 4.53 15.59
C PRO A 230 16.56 5.98 15.10
N TRP A 231 15.47 6.66 14.86
CA TRP A 231 15.43 7.96 14.18
C TRP A 231 14.89 9.07 15.10
N GLN A 232 15.03 10.34 14.69
CA GLN A 232 14.69 11.51 15.53
C GLN A 232 13.21 11.92 15.53
N ASN A 233 12.41 11.44 14.55
CA ASN A 233 10.98 11.73 14.41
C ASN A 233 10.31 10.72 13.49
N TYR A 234 8.97 10.74 13.42
CA TYR A 234 8.22 9.91 12.47
C TYR A 234 7.07 10.70 11.86
N LYS A 235 6.80 10.49 10.58
CA LYS A 235 5.73 11.14 9.83
C LYS A 235 4.92 10.11 9.02
N GLN A 236 3.63 10.38 8.84
CA GLN A 236 2.76 9.59 7.99
C GLN A 236 1.95 10.53 7.09
N VAL A 237 2.01 10.31 5.77
CA VAL A 237 1.45 11.21 4.76
C VAL A 237 0.62 10.43 3.73
N PRO A 238 -0.72 10.68 3.66
CA PRO A 238 -1.56 10.06 2.62
C PRO A 238 -1.41 10.81 1.30
N VAL A 239 -1.32 10.07 0.19
CA VAL A 239 -1.27 10.66 -1.15
C VAL A 239 -2.23 9.97 -2.10
N GLN A 240 -2.71 10.71 -3.11
CA GLN A 240 -3.59 10.19 -4.15
C GLN A 240 -2.82 9.36 -5.16
N ASP A 241 -3.46 8.31 -5.68
CA ASP A 241 -2.96 7.43 -6.75
C ASP A 241 -1.60 6.80 -6.45
N PHE A 242 -1.32 6.56 -5.15
CA PHE A 242 -0.10 5.88 -4.75
C PHE A 242 -0.03 4.48 -5.34
N LEU A 243 1.17 4.05 -5.72
CA LEU A 243 1.39 2.79 -6.46
C LEU A 243 1.12 1.55 -5.60
N TYR A 244 1.30 1.65 -4.30
CA TYR A 244 1.24 0.60 -3.29
C TYR A 244 0.36 1.03 -2.11
N ALA A 245 0.30 0.19 -1.08
CA ALA A 245 -0.41 0.54 0.14
C ALA A 245 0.37 1.59 0.97
N GLY A 246 1.67 1.40 1.12
CA GLY A 246 2.61 2.26 1.80
C GLY A 246 4.01 2.21 1.21
N MET A 247 4.91 3.01 1.76
CA MET A 247 6.34 3.05 1.50
C MET A 247 7.07 3.56 2.73
N GLU A 248 8.10 2.85 3.13
CA GLU A 248 8.87 3.00 4.34
C GLU A 248 9.90 4.14 4.33
N ASN A 249 9.76 5.17 3.52
CA ASN A 249 10.72 6.29 3.49
C ASN A 249 11.15 6.67 4.92
N THR A 250 12.45 6.68 5.18
CA THR A 250 12.98 6.84 6.55
C THR A 250 12.41 8.07 7.23
N THR A 251 11.81 7.92 8.40
CA THR A 251 11.10 8.97 9.17
C THR A 251 9.84 9.55 8.50
N CYS A 252 9.43 9.08 7.30
CA CYS A 252 8.37 9.72 6.52
C CYS A 252 7.62 8.70 5.67
N THR A 253 6.81 7.84 6.28
CA THR A 253 5.94 6.91 5.56
C THR A 253 4.97 7.65 4.66
N ILE A 254 4.98 7.33 3.37
CA ILE A 254 3.99 7.78 2.39
C ILE A 254 3.04 6.63 2.10
N PHE A 255 1.73 6.86 2.16
CA PHE A 255 0.75 5.80 1.97
C PHE A 255 -0.45 6.23 1.12
N SER A 256 -1.19 5.28 0.59
CA SER A 256 -2.37 5.56 -0.23
C SER A 256 -3.50 6.18 0.58
N ASN A 257 -4.06 7.31 0.11
CA ASN A 257 -5.22 7.95 0.73
C ASN A 257 -6.49 7.07 0.74
N GLN A 258 -6.47 5.91 0.09
CA GLN A 258 -7.53 4.90 0.19
C GLN A 258 -7.64 4.26 1.58
N TYR A 259 -6.68 4.51 2.46
CA TYR A 259 -6.70 4.11 3.87
C TYR A 259 -7.07 5.24 4.83
N VAL A 260 -7.38 6.42 4.30
CA VAL A 260 -7.99 7.53 5.07
C VAL A 260 -9.48 7.29 5.16
N VAL A 261 -9.93 6.70 6.26
CA VAL A 261 -11.25 6.08 6.41
C VAL A 261 -12.06 6.70 7.54
N ASP A 262 -13.38 6.66 7.43
CA ASP A 262 -14.30 6.95 8.53
C ASP A 262 -14.52 5.73 9.44
N SER A 263 -15.30 5.90 10.51
CA SER A 263 -15.54 4.84 11.50
C SER A 263 -16.31 3.64 10.95
N THR A 264 -17.17 3.82 9.95
CA THR A 264 -17.90 2.72 9.30
C THR A 264 -16.98 1.93 8.38
N ALA A 265 -16.16 2.61 7.58
CA ALA A 265 -15.18 1.98 6.73
C ALA A 265 -14.12 1.20 7.55
N PHE A 266 -13.75 1.69 8.75
CA PHE A 266 -12.76 1.08 9.62
C PHE A 266 -13.03 -0.40 9.91
N VAL A 267 -14.28 -0.82 9.98
CA VAL A 267 -14.69 -2.22 10.24
C VAL A 267 -14.18 -3.17 9.17
N ASP A 268 -14.13 -2.73 7.91
CA ASP A 268 -13.78 -3.56 6.76
C ASP A 268 -12.42 -3.22 6.15
N LYS A 269 -12.04 -1.95 6.21
CA LYS A 269 -10.78 -1.45 5.64
C LYS A 269 -10.22 -0.39 6.58
N ASN A 270 -9.03 -0.64 7.11
CA ASN A 270 -8.37 0.29 8.03
C ASN A 270 -6.87 0.39 7.73
N TYR A 271 -6.22 1.34 8.39
CA TYR A 271 -4.81 1.63 8.20
C TYR A 271 -3.88 0.83 9.14
N VAL A 272 -4.41 0.02 10.06
CA VAL A 272 -3.66 -0.60 11.18
C VAL A 272 -2.49 -1.46 10.69
N ASN A 273 -2.76 -2.41 9.78
CA ASN A 273 -1.74 -3.31 9.27
C ASN A 273 -0.62 -2.56 8.52
N ILE A 274 -1.00 -1.64 7.62
CA ILE A 274 -0.04 -0.86 6.83
C ILE A 274 0.77 0.06 7.73
N ASN A 275 0.13 0.74 8.69
CA ASN A 275 0.81 1.57 9.67
C ASN A 275 1.90 0.80 10.43
N ALA A 276 1.57 -0.40 10.91
CA ALA A 276 2.51 -1.25 11.63
C ALA A 276 3.61 -1.81 10.72
N HIS A 277 3.28 -2.18 9.49
CA HIS A 277 4.22 -2.67 8.48
C HIS A 277 5.27 -1.61 8.13
N GLU A 278 4.83 -0.42 7.75
CA GLU A 278 5.73 0.69 7.37
C GLU A 278 6.56 1.21 8.56
N LEU A 279 6.00 1.14 9.76
CA LEU A 279 6.76 1.48 10.96
C LEU A 279 7.80 0.41 11.29
N ALA A 280 7.50 -0.88 11.15
CA ALA A 280 8.45 -1.96 11.40
C ALA A 280 9.66 -1.91 10.46
N HIS A 281 9.46 -1.45 9.23
CA HIS A 281 10.55 -1.21 8.29
C HIS A 281 11.58 -0.22 8.81
N GLN A 282 11.25 0.68 9.73
CA GLN A 282 12.21 1.63 10.29
C GLN A 282 13.38 0.92 11.00
N TRP A 283 13.18 -0.33 11.45
CA TRP A 283 14.25 -1.23 11.91
C TRP A 283 14.67 -2.23 10.82
N PHE A 284 13.71 -2.89 10.14
CA PHE A 284 13.94 -3.94 9.16
C PHE A 284 13.78 -3.40 7.73
N GLY A 285 14.86 -2.97 7.14
CA GLY A 285 14.91 -2.25 5.86
C GLY A 285 15.71 -0.96 5.99
N ASN A 286 15.38 -0.11 6.96
CA ASN A 286 15.97 1.21 7.10
C ASN A 286 17.23 1.20 7.99
N LEU A 287 17.14 0.70 9.23
CA LEU A 287 18.28 0.56 10.12
C LEU A 287 19.24 -0.52 9.62
N VAL A 288 18.71 -1.70 9.30
CA VAL A 288 19.44 -2.84 8.76
C VAL A 288 18.85 -3.16 7.38
N THR A 289 19.67 -3.06 6.33
CA THR A 289 19.23 -3.15 4.93
C THR A 289 19.82 -4.38 4.26
N GLU A 290 19.09 -5.04 3.39
CA GLU A 290 19.59 -6.13 2.56
C GLU A 290 20.71 -5.67 1.62
N THR A 291 21.53 -6.63 1.13
CA THR A 291 22.55 -6.35 0.09
C THR A 291 21.99 -6.49 -1.32
N SER A 292 20.95 -7.28 -1.51
CA SER A 292 20.32 -7.54 -2.81
C SER A 292 18.94 -8.18 -2.63
N SER A 293 18.15 -8.20 -3.69
CA SER A 293 16.78 -8.77 -3.69
C SER A 293 16.72 -10.28 -3.36
N GLU A 294 17.84 -11.02 -3.37
CA GLU A 294 17.91 -12.38 -2.85
C GLU A 294 17.55 -12.46 -1.35
N HIS A 295 17.69 -11.34 -0.66
CA HIS A 295 17.48 -11.23 0.78
C HIS A 295 16.23 -10.42 1.15
N HIS A 296 15.39 -10.06 0.18
CA HIS A 296 14.28 -9.11 0.31
C HIS A 296 13.25 -9.47 1.39
N TRP A 297 13.06 -10.74 1.68
CA TRP A 297 12.17 -11.16 2.77
C TRP A 297 12.68 -10.72 4.17
N LEU A 298 13.97 -10.34 4.31
CA LEU A 298 14.48 -9.71 5.54
C LEU A 298 13.92 -8.30 5.78
N HIS A 299 13.34 -7.67 4.76
CA HIS A 299 12.56 -6.44 4.88
C HIS A 299 11.07 -6.79 5.01
N GLU A 300 10.48 -7.33 3.96
CA GLU A 300 9.03 -7.50 3.82
C GLU A 300 8.46 -8.56 4.77
N GLY A 301 9.15 -9.67 4.93
CA GLY A 301 8.74 -10.73 5.86
C GLY A 301 8.75 -10.28 7.31
N PHE A 302 9.78 -9.52 7.71
CA PHE A 302 9.84 -8.92 9.05
C PHE A 302 8.77 -7.87 9.26
N ALA A 303 8.59 -6.94 8.33
CA ALA A 303 7.58 -5.91 8.45
C ALA A 303 6.16 -6.51 8.55
N THR A 304 5.88 -7.55 7.74
CA THR A 304 4.61 -8.29 7.78
C THR A 304 4.43 -9.04 9.12
N PHE A 305 5.48 -9.71 9.61
CA PHE A 305 5.43 -10.41 10.89
C PHE A 305 5.13 -9.47 12.06
N TYR A 306 5.83 -8.34 12.14
CA TYR A 306 5.61 -7.35 13.20
C TYR A 306 4.27 -6.62 13.05
N ALA A 307 3.78 -6.43 11.83
CA ALA A 307 2.43 -5.92 11.62
C ALA A 307 1.37 -6.88 12.18
N TYR A 308 1.52 -8.19 11.97
CA TYR A 308 0.62 -9.19 12.56
C TYR A 308 0.70 -9.25 14.08
N LEU A 309 1.87 -9.05 14.67
CA LEU A 309 2.00 -8.95 16.11
C LEU A 309 1.32 -7.69 16.68
N ALA A 310 1.41 -6.55 15.97
CA ALA A 310 0.69 -5.33 16.34
C ALA A 310 -0.84 -5.51 16.21
N GLU A 311 -1.31 -6.16 15.15
CA GLU A 311 -2.73 -6.54 15.03
C GLU A 311 -3.16 -7.51 16.14
N LYS A 312 -2.29 -8.43 16.57
CA LYS A 312 -2.54 -9.32 17.72
C LYS A 312 -2.74 -8.52 19.00
N ASP A 313 -1.92 -7.52 19.26
CA ASP A 313 -2.04 -6.64 20.44
C ASP A 313 -3.37 -5.86 20.44
N ILE A 314 -3.77 -5.33 19.27
CA ILE A 314 -4.97 -4.50 19.10
C ILE A 314 -6.26 -5.34 19.05
N PHE A 315 -6.29 -6.40 18.25
CA PHE A 315 -7.51 -7.16 17.92
C PHE A 315 -7.58 -8.52 18.62
N GLY A 316 -6.51 -8.90 19.31
CA GLY A 316 -6.44 -10.12 20.11
C GLY A 316 -5.87 -11.33 19.37
N GLU A 317 -5.57 -12.34 20.18
CA GLU A 317 -4.87 -13.56 19.74
C GLU A 317 -5.69 -14.37 18.72
N ASP A 318 -7.01 -14.41 18.86
CA ASP A 318 -7.88 -15.15 17.95
C ASP A 318 -7.82 -14.55 16.54
N TYR A 319 -7.91 -13.22 16.42
CA TYR A 319 -7.74 -12.49 15.17
C TYR A 319 -6.40 -12.83 14.48
N PHE A 320 -5.31 -12.80 15.23
CA PHE A 320 -3.97 -13.12 14.73
C PHE A 320 -3.89 -14.52 14.10
N TYR A 321 -4.35 -15.55 14.79
CA TYR A 321 -4.27 -16.92 14.27
C TYR A 321 -5.18 -17.13 13.07
N TRP A 322 -6.35 -16.50 13.02
CA TRP A 322 -7.22 -16.56 11.84
C TRP A 322 -6.61 -15.84 10.64
N ARG A 323 -5.93 -14.71 10.87
CA ARG A 323 -5.16 -14.02 9.83
C ARG A 323 -4.05 -14.92 9.27
N LEU A 324 -3.32 -15.59 10.14
CA LEU A 324 -2.32 -16.57 9.73
C LEU A 324 -2.93 -17.73 8.93
N LEU A 325 -4.10 -18.25 9.32
CA LEU A 325 -4.78 -19.31 8.54
C LEU A 325 -5.19 -18.81 7.14
N GLU A 326 -5.65 -17.59 7.04
CA GLU A 326 -6.00 -16.97 5.74
C GLU A 326 -4.79 -16.94 4.80
N THR A 327 -3.65 -16.46 5.29
CA THR A 327 -2.41 -16.36 4.49
C THR A 327 -1.84 -17.75 4.17
N ALA A 328 -1.91 -18.70 5.10
CA ALA A 328 -1.55 -20.09 4.84
C ALA A 328 -2.37 -20.70 3.71
N ASN A 329 -3.68 -20.48 3.70
CA ASN A 329 -4.57 -20.94 2.62
C ASN A 329 -4.25 -20.28 1.28
N ALA A 330 -3.81 -19.01 1.27
CA ALA A 330 -3.39 -18.32 0.05
C ALA A 330 -2.08 -18.90 -0.49
N LEU A 331 -1.09 -19.12 0.38
CA LEU A 331 0.20 -19.73 0.03
C LEU A 331 0.05 -21.17 -0.46
N GLU A 332 -0.82 -21.96 0.17
CA GLU A 332 -1.10 -23.33 -0.28
C GLU A 332 -1.70 -23.37 -1.69
N ARG A 333 -2.71 -22.54 -1.98
CA ARG A 333 -3.26 -22.43 -3.34
C ARG A 333 -2.21 -22.03 -4.36
N PHE A 334 -1.38 -21.03 -4.03
CA PHE A 334 -0.31 -20.56 -4.90
C PHE A 334 0.75 -21.64 -5.17
N SER A 335 1.17 -22.35 -4.11
CA SER A 335 2.15 -23.44 -4.20
C SER A 335 1.59 -24.66 -4.92
N GLY A 336 0.29 -25.00 -4.72
CA GLY A 336 -0.38 -26.14 -5.34
C GLY A 336 -0.60 -26.00 -6.85
N ASP A 337 -0.62 -24.77 -7.37
CA ASP A 337 -0.71 -24.44 -8.81
C ASP A 337 0.66 -24.45 -9.53
N ASP A 338 1.70 -25.07 -8.95
CA ASP A 338 3.09 -25.07 -9.43
C ASP A 338 3.71 -23.65 -9.54
N ASN A 339 3.15 -22.66 -8.85
CA ASN A 339 3.64 -21.28 -8.79
C ASN A 339 4.48 -21.00 -7.53
N GLY A 340 4.71 -22.00 -6.69
CA GLY A 340 5.45 -21.84 -5.45
C GLY A 340 6.88 -21.31 -5.68
N GLU A 341 7.33 -20.44 -4.78
CA GLU A 341 8.62 -19.75 -4.88
C GLU A 341 9.43 -19.91 -3.61
N ALA A 342 10.76 -19.94 -3.76
CA ALA A 342 11.72 -19.91 -2.64
C ALA A 342 11.89 -18.46 -2.13
N LEU A 343 12.08 -18.28 -0.82
CA LEU A 343 12.36 -16.97 -0.23
C LEU A 343 13.71 -16.37 -0.69
N ARG A 344 14.65 -17.23 -1.11
CA ARG A 344 15.94 -16.81 -1.69
C ARG A 344 15.87 -16.44 -3.19
N ASN A 345 14.69 -16.57 -3.81
CA ASN A 345 14.54 -16.21 -5.22
C ASN A 345 14.43 -14.68 -5.37
N PRO A 346 15.40 -13.98 -5.99
CA PRO A 346 15.38 -12.52 -6.12
C PRO A 346 14.23 -11.98 -6.98
N ASN A 347 13.54 -12.87 -7.70
CA ASN A 347 12.39 -12.52 -8.56
C ASN A 347 11.07 -13.06 -8.00
N ALA A 348 11.04 -13.49 -6.73
CA ALA A 348 9.79 -13.95 -6.11
C ALA A 348 8.76 -12.81 -6.01
N GLY A 349 7.48 -13.19 -5.99
CA GLY A 349 6.37 -12.25 -5.86
C GLY A 349 6.11 -11.81 -4.44
N SER A 350 5.23 -10.82 -4.29
CA SER A 350 4.86 -10.24 -2.98
C SER A 350 4.35 -11.30 -2.01
N LEU A 351 3.47 -12.23 -2.45
CA LEU A 351 2.94 -13.28 -1.59
C LEU A 351 4.05 -14.11 -0.92
N THR A 352 5.18 -14.32 -1.63
CA THR A 352 6.33 -15.03 -1.12
C THR A 352 7.12 -14.18 -0.13
N PHE A 353 7.55 -12.99 -0.51
CA PHE A 353 8.39 -12.16 0.37
C PHE A 353 7.67 -11.75 1.65
N TYR A 354 6.40 -11.36 1.54
CA TYR A 354 5.57 -10.88 2.66
C TYR A 354 5.05 -12.05 3.50
N GLU A 355 4.14 -12.86 2.93
CA GLU A 355 3.39 -13.84 3.70
C GLU A 355 4.21 -15.08 4.05
N LYS A 356 4.92 -15.68 3.09
CA LYS A 356 5.81 -16.81 3.38
C LYS A 356 6.99 -16.38 4.25
N GLY A 357 7.49 -15.14 4.08
CA GLY A 357 8.51 -14.55 4.94
C GLY A 357 8.05 -14.40 6.38
N ALA A 358 6.85 -13.85 6.60
CA ALA A 358 6.25 -13.76 7.95
C ALA A 358 6.02 -15.15 8.57
N TRP A 359 5.54 -16.12 7.80
CA TRP A 359 5.39 -17.50 8.24
C TRP A 359 6.72 -18.15 8.63
N ALA A 360 7.79 -17.89 7.90
CA ALA A 360 9.13 -18.38 8.26
C ALA A 360 9.53 -17.85 9.64
N LEU A 361 9.24 -16.59 9.97
CA LEU A 361 9.54 -16.01 11.28
C LEU A 361 8.65 -16.60 12.38
N VAL A 362 7.34 -16.80 12.15
CA VAL A 362 6.43 -17.47 13.10
C VAL A 362 6.93 -18.87 13.44
N MET A 363 7.34 -19.63 12.43
CA MET A 363 7.80 -21.00 12.64
C MET A 363 9.22 -21.07 13.19
N LEU A 364 10.06 -20.09 12.92
CA LEU A 364 11.37 -19.96 13.54
C LEU A 364 11.23 -19.67 15.04
N GLU A 365 10.34 -18.75 15.41
CA GLU A 365 10.03 -18.45 16.82
C GLU A 365 9.49 -19.69 17.55
N ASP A 366 8.54 -20.45 16.97
CA ASP A 366 8.01 -21.68 17.59
C ASP A 366 9.12 -22.75 17.76
N ARG A 367 10.08 -22.81 16.84
CA ARG A 367 11.17 -23.78 16.86
C ARG A 367 12.23 -23.49 17.92
N ILE A 368 12.71 -22.22 18.00
CA ILE A 368 13.81 -21.85 18.91
C ILE A 368 13.33 -21.28 20.24
N GLY A 369 12.04 -20.94 20.36
CA GLY A 369 11.42 -20.31 21.52
C GLY A 369 11.52 -18.79 21.52
N GLU A 370 10.51 -18.14 22.12
CA GLU A 370 10.33 -16.69 22.13
C GLU A 370 11.55 -15.93 22.68
N GLU A 371 12.13 -16.41 23.82
CA GLU A 371 13.27 -15.74 24.45
C GLU A 371 14.52 -15.73 23.55
N ALA A 372 14.83 -16.89 22.92
CA ALA A 372 15.96 -17.00 22.01
C ALA A 372 15.72 -16.18 20.73
N PHE A 373 14.49 -16.18 20.21
CA PHE A 373 14.10 -15.41 19.03
C PHE A 373 14.28 -13.91 19.28
N LYS A 374 13.69 -13.35 20.34
CA LYS A 374 13.83 -11.93 20.72
C LYS A 374 15.29 -11.53 20.93
N LYS A 375 16.08 -12.36 21.60
CA LYS A 375 17.51 -12.12 21.78
C LYS A 375 18.27 -12.13 20.46
N GLY A 376 17.97 -13.05 19.56
CA GLY A 376 18.55 -13.11 18.22
C GLY A 376 18.25 -11.87 17.42
N ILE A 377 17.00 -11.39 17.41
CA ILE A 377 16.58 -10.14 16.78
C ILE A 377 17.37 -8.94 17.32
N GLN A 378 17.46 -8.81 18.66
CA GLN A 378 18.19 -7.70 19.28
C GLN A 378 19.69 -7.73 18.93
N ASN A 379 20.30 -8.91 18.93
CA ASN A 379 21.69 -9.08 18.52
C ASN A 379 21.89 -8.67 17.06
N TYR A 380 21.01 -9.15 16.15
CA TYR A 380 21.01 -8.82 14.73
C TYR A 380 20.94 -7.31 14.49
N LEU A 381 19.94 -6.64 15.06
CA LEU A 381 19.75 -5.20 14.89
C LEU A 381 20.90 -4.38 15.50
N ASN A 382 21.43 -4.76 16.66
CA ASN A 382 22.55 -4.05 17.28
C ASN A 382 23.87 -4.26 16.52
N THR A 383 24.15 -5.47 16.03
CA THR A 383 25.40 -5.81 15.33
C THR A 383 25.48 -5.14 13.97
N TYR A 384 24.34 -5.06 13.29
CA TYR A 384 24.26 -4.59 11.91
C TYR A 384 23.55 -3.23 11.75
N ALA A 385 23.36 -2.48 12.84
CA ALA A 385 22.81 -1.12 12.79
C ALA A 385 23.56 -0.28 11.73
N PHE A 386 22.81 0.36 10.82
CA PHE A 386 23.32 1.16 9.70
C PHE A 386 24.23 0.40 8.71
N LYS A 387 24.05 -0.91 8.61
CA LYS A 387 24.81 -1.77 7.70
C LYS A 387 23.89 -2.58 6.81
N ASN A 388 24.51 -3.23 5.82
CA ASN A 388 23.83 -4.15 4.92
C ASN A 388 24.10 -5.59 5.31
N VAL A 389 23.13 -6.45 5.08
CA VAL A 389 23.09 -7.83 5.55
C VAL A 389 22.65 -8.81 4.48
N THR A 390 22.95 -10.08 4.75
CA THR A 390 22.48 -11.22 3.99
C THR A 390 21.74 -12.19 4.89
N ILE A 391 20.99 -13.14 4.32
CA ILE A 391 20.31 -14.20 5.08
C ILE A 391 21.26 -14.92 6.04
N PRO A 392 22.47 -15.33 5.66
CA PRO A 392 23.41 -15.96 6.59
C PRO A 392 23.71 -15.14 7.85
N TYR A 393 23.83 -13.82 7.76
CA TYR A 393 24.05 -12.97 8.94
C TYR A 393 22.90 -13.02 9.95
N PHE A 394 21.67 -13.03 9.45
CA PHE A 394 20.50 -13.21 10.29
C PHE A 394 20.45 -14.61 10.92
N MET A 395 20.64 -15.66 10.10
CA MET A 395 20.59 -17.04 10.59
C MET A 395 21.68 -17.32 11.63
N ASP A 396 22.89 -16.79 11.45
CA ASP A 396 24.00 -16.90 12.39
C ASP A 396 23.63 -16.32 13.78
N GLU A 397 22.93 -15.19 13.83
CA GLU A 397 22.49 -14.61 15.12
C GLU A 397 21.38 -15.44 15.77
N MET A 398 20.49 -16.07 14.98
CA MET A 398 19.47 -16.98 15.50
C MET A 398 20.09 -18.28 16.05
N GLU A 399 21.04 -18.87 15.35
CA GLU A 399 21.81 -20.04 15.81
C GLU A 399 22.59 -19.77 17.10
N LYS A 400 23.26 -18.61 17.17
CA LYS A 400 23.97 -18.18 18.39
C LYS A 400 23.03 -17.97 19.58
N ALA A 401 21.88 -17.34 19.36
CA ALA A 401 20.91 -17.03 20.40
C ALA A 401 20.23 -18.30 20.96
N SER A 402 19.91 -19.26 20.09
CA SER A 402 19.21 -20.50 20.44
C SER A 402 20.14 -21.65 20.80
N ASN A 403 21.42 -21.58 20.43
CA ASN A 403 22.37 -22.70 20.47
C ASN A 403 21.87 -23.93 19.69
N MET A 404 21.16 -23.71 18.57
CA MET A 404 20.63 -24.75 17.68
C MET A 404 21.17 -24.55 16.27
N ALA A 405 21.43 -25.65 15.55
CA ALA A 405 21.69 -25.60 14.12
C ALA A 405 20.36 -25.46 13.36
N LEU A 406 20.31 -24.57 12.37
CA LEU A 406 19.08 -24.23 11.64
C LEU A 406 19.13 -24.56 10.13
N ALA A 407 20.13 -25.33 9.67
CA ALA A 407 20.28 -25.68 8.26
C ALA A 407 19.08 -26.43 7.66
N ASP A 408 18.43 -27.30 8.45
CA ASP A 408 17.19 -27.99 8.05
C ASP A 408 16.00 -27.04 7.96
N PHE A 409 15.94 -26.02 8.82
CA PHE A 409 14.94 -24.95 8.75
C PHE A 409 15.13 -24.14 7.46
N GLU A 410 16.36 -23.76 7.12
CA GLU A 410 16.66 -23.04 5.86
C GLU A 410 16.20 -23.83 4.65
N THR A 411 16.47 -25.13 4.61
CA THR A 411 16.06 -26.00 3.50
C THR A 411 14.53 -26.00 3.31
N VAL A 412 13.76 -26.07 4.40
CA VAL A 412 12.28 -26.12 4.31
C VAL A 412 11.69 -24.75 4.01
N TRP A 413 12.14 -23.70 4.69
CA TRP A 413 11.48 -22.39 4.62
C TRP A 413 12.08 -21.44 3.60
N LEU A 414 13.41 -21.43 3.43
CA LEU A 414 14.08 -20.44 2.58
C LEU A 414 14.38 -20.96 1.17
N GLU A 415 14.70 -22.26 1.02
CA GLU A 415 15.14 -22.84 -0.26
C GLU A 415 13.99 -23.57 -1.00
N SER A 416 13.04 -24.15 -0.26
CA SER A 416 11.91 -24.86 -0.86
C SER A 416 10.97 -23.91 -1.57
N THR A 417 10.47 -24.31 -2.75
CA THR A 417 9.35 -23.66 -3.44
C THR A 417 8.00 -24.09 -2.88
N HIS A 418 7.93 -25.24 -2.21
CA HIS A 418 6.73 -25.77 -1.59
C HIS A 418 6.46 -25.07 -0.24
N PHE A 419 5.19 -24.78 0.06
CA PHE A 419 4.76 -24.27 1.36
C PHE A 419 4.36 -25.46 2.27
N PRO A 420 4.89 -25.59 3.50
CA PRO A 420 4.66 -26.75 4.36
C PRO A 420 3.30 -26.65 5.09
N TYR A 421 2.21 -26.68 4.32
CA TYR A 421 0.83 -26.41 4.78
C TYR A 421 0.38 -27.32 5.93
N ASP A 422 0.63 -28.63 5.85
CA ASP A 422 0.22 -29.59 6.91
C ASP A 422 0.88 -29.30 8.25
N GLU A 423 2.16 -28.91 8.24
CA GLU A 423 2.90 -28.50 9.43
C GLU A 423 2.29 -27.23 10.03
N VAL A 424 2.03 -26.24 9.19
CA VAL A 424 1.42 -24.96 9.54
C VAL A 424 0.02 -25.15 10.14
N VAL A 425 -0.84 -25.97 9.53
CA VAL A 425 -2.18 -26.27 10.04
C VAL A 425 -2.09 -27.02 11.40
N SER A 426 -1.13 -27.93 11.54
CA SER A 426 -0.89 -28.63 12.80
C SER A 426 -0.47 -27.65 13.92
N PHE A 427 0.42 -26.71 13.60
CA PHE A 427 0.81 -25.62 14.49
C PHE A 427 -0.40 -24.77 14.90
N LEU A 428 -1.21 -24.29 13.95
CA LEU A 428 -2.38 -23.47 14.21
C LEU A 428 -3.42 -24.19 15.10
N LYS A 429 -3.70 -25.47 14.83
CA LYS A 429 -4.59 -26.30 15.66
C LYS A 429 -4.07 -26.46 17.09
N LYS A 430 -2.77 -26.49 17.28
CA LYS A 430 -2.14 -26.58 18.61
C LYS A 430 -2.23 -25.26 19.38
N LYS A 431 -2.04 -24.14 18.68
CA LYS A 431 -1.97 -22.79 19.28
C LYS A 431 -3.35 -22.18 19.52
N ASN A 432 -4.34 -22.46 18.67
CA ASN A 432 -5.64 -21.80 18.73
C ASN A 432 -6.82 -22.79 18.74
N THR A 433 -7.63 -22.72 19.80
CA THR A 433 -8.76 -23.62 20.01
C THR A 433 -9.88 -23.40 19.01
N SER A 434 -10.12 -22.16 18.54
CA SER A 434 -11.19 -21.85 17.59
C SER A 434 -10.86 -22.44 16.21
N ILE A 435 -9.61 -22.35 15.76
CA ILE A 435 -9.13 -23.00 14.53
C ILE A 435 -9.22 -24.53 14.65
N LYS A 436 -8.80 -25.11 15.76
CA LYS A 436 -8.97 -26.54 16.00
C LYS A 436 -10.43 -26.95 15.87
N THR A 437 -11.34 -26.20 16.53
CA THR A 437 -12.78 -26.46 16.46
C THR A 437 -13.33 -26.30 15.04
N TYR A 438 -12.84 -25.35 14.27
CA TYR A 438 -13.22 -25.18 12.86
C TYR A 438 -12.94 -26.43 12.03
N PHE A 439 -11.74 -26.97 12.12
CA PHE A 439 -11.38 -28.18 11.39
C PHE A 439 -12.17 -29.42 11.88
N GLU A 440 -12.36 -29.57 13.20
CA GLU A 440 -13.18 -30.65 13.77
C GLU A 440 -14.65 -30.59 13.27
N LEU A 441 -15.20 -29.36 13.12
CA LEU A 441 -16.56 -29.19 12.58
C LEU A 441 -16.59 -29.49 11.07
N LYS A 442 -15.57 -29.05 10.33
CA LYS A 442 -15.45 -29.37 8.89
C LYS A 442 -15.35 -30.86 8.63
N ASP A 443 -14.54 -31.58 9.39
CA ASP A 443 -14.41 -33.05 9.28
C ASP A 443 -15.75 -33.73 9.54
N ARG A 444 -16.45 -33.35 10.64
CA ARG A 444 -17.79 -33.89 10.96
C ARG A 444 -18.83 -33.58 9.91
N ILE A 445 -18.83 -32.36 9.36
CA ILE A 445 -19.73 -31.97 8.26
C ILE A 445 -19.39 -32.76 6.99
N GLY A 446 -18.11 -33.01 6.73
CA GLY A 446 -17.66 -33.84 5.62
C GLY A 446 -18.16 -35.29 5.69
N GLU A 447 -18.22 -35.86 6.91
CA GLU A 447 -18.78 -37.20 7.14
C GLU A 447 -20.30 -37.24 6.99
N GLU A 448 -21.03 -36.18 7.38
CA GLU A 448 -22.50 -36.09 7.36
C GLU A 448 -22.99 -34.80 6.66
N PRO A 449 -22.80 -34.63 5.35
CA PRO A 449 -23.11 -33.37 4.64
C PRO A 449 -24.56 -32.92 4.72
N GLU A 450 -25.51 -33.87 4.85
CA GLU A 450 -26.96 -33.59 4.99
C GLU A 450 -27.33 -33.02 6.37
N GLN A 451 -26.41 -33.09 7.34
CA GLN A 451 -26.67 -32.65 8.71
C GLN A 451 -25.96 -31.34 9.06
N VAL A 452 -25.44 -30.56 8.09
CA VAL A 452 -24.69 -29.31 8.29
C VAL A 452 -25.36 -28.42 9.36
N GLU A 453 -26.63 -28.09 9.18
CA GLU A 453 -27.35 -27.21 10.09
C GLU A 453 -27.48 -27.78 11.51
N SER A 454 -27.74 -29.07 11.64
CA SER A 454 -27.88 -29.69 12.95
C SER A 454 -26.54 -29.77 13.71
N VAL A 455 -25.44 -29.94 12.98
CA VAL A 455 -24.07 -29.89 13.55
C VAL A 455 -23.77 -28.49 14.03
N LEU A 456 -24.00 -27.48 13.20
CA LEU A 456 -23.72 -26.08 13.52
C LEU A 456 -24.63 -25.56 14.63
N LYS A 457 -25.94 -25.81 14.62
CA LYS A 457 -26.88 -25.40 15.69
C LYS A 457 -26.49 -25.94 17.06
N ARG A 458 -26.00 -27.19 17.13
CA ARG A 458 -25.53 -27.81 18.39
C ARG A 458 -24.28 -27.14 18.93
N ALA A 459 -23.36 -26.74 18.05
CA ALA A 459 -22.10 -26.07 18.42
C ALA A 459 -22.32 -24.59 18.74
N TRP A 460 -23.15 -23.88 17.96
CA TRP A 460 -23.25 -22.41 17.85
C TRP A 460 -23.24 -21.66 19.17
N LYS A 461 -24.09 -22.08 20.12
CA LYS A 461 -24.20 -21.41 21.44
C LYS A 461 -22.93 -21.48 22.28
N LYS A 462 -22.01 -22.40 21.96
CA LYS A 462 -20.74 -22.59 22.67
C LYS A 462 -19.58 -21.88 22.00
N LEU A 463 -19.75 -21.51 20.72
CA LEU A 463 -18.73 -20.80 19.98
C LEU A 463 -18.66 -19.35 20.46
N LYS A 464 -17.46 -18.91 20.83
CA LYS A 464 -17.19 -17.54 21.30
C LYS A 464 -16.44 -16.71 20.28
N SER A 465 -15.67 -17.34 19.39
CA SER A 465 -14.88 -16.68 18.37
C SER A 465 -15.77 -16.12 17.27
N THR A 466 -15.68 -14.83 17.04
CA THR A 466 -16.33 -14.15 15.92
C THR A 466 -15.78 -14.67 14.60
N GLN A 467 -14.47 -14.81 14.47
CA GLN A 467 -13.80 -15.30 13.26
C GLN A 467 -14.23 -16.73 12.92
N LEU A 468 -14.34 -17.60 13.91
CA LEU A 468 -14.86 -18.97 13.71
C LEU A 468 -16.29 -18.95 13.17
N LYS A 469 -17.19 -18.16 13.78
CA LYS A 469 -18.59 -18.05 13.36
C LYS A 469 -18.69 -17.47 11.93
N GLU A 470 -17.94 -16.39 11.66
CA GLU A 470 -17.84 -15.75 10.34
C GLU A 470 -17.47 -16.79 9.27
N ASN A 471 -16.37 -17.51 9.45
CA ASN A 471 -15.88 -18.49 8.50
C ASN A 471 -16.87 -19.66 8.32
N LEU A 472 -17.51 -20.16 9.38
CA LEU A 472 -18.55 -21.18 9.27
C LEU A 472 -19.76 -20.70 8.48
N VAL A 473 -20.16 -19.44 8.60
CA VAL A 473 -21.25 -18.86 7.81
C VAL A 473 -20.83 -18.65 6.36
N LEU A 474 -19.62 -18.20 6.10
CA LEU A 474 -19.11 -18.08 4.73
C LEU A 474 -19.08 -19.43 4.01
N ASP A 475 -18.59 -20.48 4.69
CA ASP A 475 -18.49 -21.83 4.11
C ASP A 475 -19.86 -22.53 3.91
N TYR A 476 -20.78 -22.34 4.84
CA TYR A 476 -22.00 -23.16 4.92
C TYR A 476 -23.32 -22.37 4.91
N GLY A 477 -23.30 -21.05 4.96
CA GLY A 477 -24.49 -20.19 5.10
C GLY A 477 -25.57 -20.47 4.03
N SER A 478 -25.17 -20.76 2.80
CA SER A 478 -26.08 -21.13 1.71
C SER A 478 -26.86 -22.44 1.94
N LYS A 479 -26.44 -23.25 2.92
CA LYS A 479 -27.07 -24.53 3.29
C LYS A 479 -27.87 -24.45 4.59
N LEU A 480 -27.95 -23.26 5.21
CA LEU A 480 -28.64 -23.06 6.47
C LEU A 480 -30.09 -22.59 6.23
N SER A 481 -30.99 -22.98 7.13
CA SER A 481 -32.39 -22.55 7.07
C SER A 481 -32.54 -21.04 7.35
N SER A 482 -33.59 -20.44 6.81
CA SER A 482 -33.93 -19.04 7.07
C SER A 482 -34.14 -18.76 8.56
N GLU A 483 -34.68 -19.72 9.34
CA GLU A 483 -34.84 -19.59 10.79
C GLU A 483 -33.49 -19.44 11.50
N PHE A 484 -32.51 -20.25 11.14
CA PHE A 484 -31.19 -20.17 11.76
C PHE A 484 -30.43 -18.92 11.32
N LEU A 485 -30.44 -18.57 10.05
CA LEU A 485 -29.85 -17.32 9.52
C LEU A 485 -30.48 -16.09 10.17
N SER A 486 -31.83 -16.07 10.37
CA SER A 486 -32.52 -14.99 11.10
C SER A 486 -31.97 -14.84 12.51
N SER A 487 -31.78 -15.95 13.24
CA SER A 487 -31.24 -15.88 14.59
C SER A 487 -29.79 -15.36 14.66
N ILE A 488 -29.01 -15.58 13.58
CA ILE A 488 -27.64 -15.04 13.44
C ILE A 488 -27.72 -13.53 13.18
N LEU A 489 -28.55 -13.09 12.24
CA LEU A 489 -28.71 -11.67 11.91
C LEU A 489 -29.18 -10.83 13.12
N ASP A 490 -30.00 -11.40 13.99
CA ASP A 490 -30.57 -10.69 15.14
C ASP A 490 -29.62 -10.59 16.36
N SER A 491 -28.57 -11.42 16.43
CA SER A 491 -27.83 -11.61 17.67
C SER A 491 -26.30 -11.56 17.57
N GLU A 492 -25.74 -11.52 16.37
CA GLU A 492 -24.29 -11.70 16.20
C GLU A 492 -23.56 -10.38 15.83
N ASP A 493 -22.23 -10.46 15.91
CA ASP A 493 -21.30 -9.41 15.52
C ASP A 493 -21.45 -8.98 14.05
N VAL A 494 -21.04 -7.75 13.73
CA VAL A 494 -21.11 -7.18 12.39
C VAL A 494 -20.47 -8.09 11.33
N LYS A 495 -19.33 -8.73 11.63
CA LYS A 495 -18.66 -9.63 10.67
C LYS A 495 -19.44 -10.91 10.42
N VAL A 496 -20.10 -11.44 11.44
CA VAL A 496 -20.96 -12.63 11.28
C VAL A 496 -22.24 -12.29 10.49
N ARG A 497 -22.85 -11.12 10.73
CA ARG A 497 -23.98 -10.63 9.91
C ARG A 497 -23.55 -10.39 8.45
N GLN A 498 -22.39 -9.80 8.25
CA GLN A 498 -21.78 -9.63 6.92
C GLN A 498 -21.64 -10.97 6.18
N ALA A 499 -21.12 -11.99 6.86
CA ALA A 499 -20.98 -13.34 6.30
C ALA A 499 -22.33 -13.93 5.86
N VAL A 500 -23.43 -13.63 6.56
CA VAL A 500 -24.77 -14.08 6.15
C VAL A 500 -25.12 -13.52 4.78
N VAL A 501 -25.04 -12.20 4.58
CA VAL A 501 -25.41 -11.59 3.29
C VAL A 501 -24.48 -12.00 2.15
N LEU A 502 -23.20 -12.19 2.44
CA LEU A 502 -22.20 -12.61 1.45
C LEU A 502 -22.39 -14.07 1.02
N SER A 503 -22.79 -14.96 1.94
CA SER A 503 -22.99 -16.38 1.66
C SER A 503 -24.27 -16.70 0.86
N GLN A 504 -25.20 -15.76 0.74
CA GLN A 504 -26.48 -15.98 0.03
C GLN A 504 -26.37 -15.57 -1.43
N ALA A 505 -26.54 -16.52 -2.36
CA ALA A 505 -26.67 -16.20 -3.78
C ALA A 505 -28.00 -15.50 -4.09
N LYS A 506 -29.08 -15.85 -3.32
CA LYS A 506 -30.40 -15.26 -3.39
C LYS A 506 -30.99 -15.15 -1.98
N ILE A 507 -31.64 -14.04 -1.67
CA ILE A 507 -32.25 -13.82 -0.36
C ILE A 507 -33.59 -14.58 -0.27
N PRO A 508 -33.74 -15.51 0.69
CA PRO A 508 -35.05 -16.10 1.01
C PRO A 508 -36.07 -15.05 1.38
N ALA A 509 -37.30 -15.19 0.92
CA ALA A 509 -38.38 -14.21 1.19
C ALA A 509 -38.62 -13.96 2.67
N GLU A 510 -38.45 -14.98 3.50
CA GLU A 510 -38.59 -14.97 4.95
C GLU A 510 -37.54 -14.08 5.65
N LEU A 511 -36.33 -13.96 5.05
CA LEU A 511 -35.23 -13.13 5.59
C LEU A 511 -35.28 -11.68 5.10
N ARG A 512 -36.20 -11.33 4.21
CA ARG A 512 -36.22 -10.01 3.58
C ARG A 512 -36.14 -8.85 4.59
N LEU A 513 -36.91 -8.88 5.67
CA LEU A 513 -36.96 -7.81 6.66
C LEU A 513 -35.62 -7.65 7.43
N GLN A 514 -34.98 -8.75 7.81
CA GLN A 514 -33.66 -8.69 8.44
C GLN A 514 -32.58 -8.22 7.47
N MET A 515 -32.63 -8.68 6.22
CA MET A 515 -31.70 -8.19 5.19
C MET A 515 -31.91 -6.69 4.88
N GLU A 516 -33.16 -6.19 4.94
CA GLU A 516 -33.46 -4.76 4.80
C GLU A 516 -32.85 -3.93 5.95
N SER A 517 -32.74 -4.46 7.18
CA SER A 517 -32.06 -3.77 8.27
C SER A 517 -30.56 -3.58 8.03
N LEU A 518 -29.94 -4.45 7.22
CA LEU A 518 -28.52 -4.36 6.85
C LEU A 518 -28.21 -3.18 5.91
N LEU A 519 -29.21 -2.52 5.32
CA LEU A 519 -28.99 -1.26 4.58
C LEU A 519 -28.53 -0.11 5.48
N ARG A 520 -28.53 -0.29 6.80
CA ARG A 520 -28.06 0.65 7.81
C ARG A 520 -27.06 -0.01 8.77
N ASP A 521 -26.38 -1.05 8.31
CA ASP A 521 -25.37 -1.75 9.12
C ASP A 521 -24.14 -0.86 9.35
N ASP A 522 -23.32 -1.23 10.33
CA ASP A 522 -22.08 -0.53 10.69
C ASP A 522 -20.89 -0.90 9.76
N SER A 523 -21.15 -1.57 8.63
CA SER A 523 -20.17 -2.03 7.66
C SER A 523 -20.57 -1.64 6.24
N TYR A 524 -19.72 -0.95 5.52
CA TYR A 524 -19.98 -0.60 4.11
C TYR A 524 -20.02 -1.81 3.19
N THR A 525 -19.23 -2.85 3.46
CA THR A 525 -19.31 -4.12 2.71
C THR A 525 -20.68 -4.78 2.88
N THR A 526 -21.23 -4.75 4.09
CA THR A 526 -22.56 -5.29 4.39
C THR A 526 -23.65 -4.48 3.68
N ILE A 527 -23.59 -3.15 3.77
CA ILE A 527 -24.58 -2.25 3.12
C ILE A 527 -24.57 -2.45 1.60
N GLU A 528 -23.38 -2.47 0.97
CA GLU A 528 -23.23 -2.68 -0.47
C GLU A 528 -23.84 -4.02 -0.92
N ALA A 529 -23.48 -5.10 -0.25
CA ALA A 529 -23.97 -6.44 -0.56
C ALA A 529 -25.50 -6.54 -0.36
N ALA A 530 -26.02 -5.97 0.74
CA ALA A 530 -27.46 -5.95 1.02
C ALA A 530 -28.23 -5.13 -0.03
N LEU A 531 -27.73 -3.93 -0.38
CA LEU A 531 -28.36 -3.09 -1.40
C LEU A 531 -28.47 -3.82 -2.75
N TYR A 532 -27.36 -4.37 -3.23
CA TYR A 532 -27.34 -5.08 -4.50
C TYR A 532 -28.30 -6.31 -4.50
N ARG A 533 -28.23 -7.15 -3.45
CA ARG A 533 -29.06 -8.36 -3.34
C ARG A 533 -30.54 -8.03 -3.21
N LEU A 534 -30.92 -7.10 -2.34
CA LEU A 534 -32.30 -6.68 -2.16
C LEU A 534 -32.88 -6.05 -3.42
N TRP A 535 -32.13 -5.20 -4.10
CA TRP A 535 -32.54 -4.58 -5.36
C TRP A 535 -32.75 -5.64 -6.46
N SER A 536 -31.88 -6.65 -6.51
CA SER A 536 -31.97 -7.75 -7.49
C SER A 536 -33.15 -8.66 -7.21
N ASP A 537 -33.32 -9.12 -5.96
CA ASP A 537 -34.26 -10.19 -5.61
C ASP A 537 -35.70 -9.68 -5.35
N PHE A 538 -35.88 -8.39 -5.02
CA PHE A 538 -37.19 -7.81 -4.70
C PHE A 538 -37.51 -6.59 -5.57
N PRO A 539 -37.80 -6.78 -6.89
CA PRO A 539 -37.98 -5.67 -7.84
C PRO A 539 -39.04 -4.66 -7.42
N GLN A 540 -40.11 -5.13 -6.75
CA GLN A 540 -41.22 -4.27 -6.30
C GLN A 540 -40.81 -3.26 -5.21
N ASN A 541 -39.65 -3.41 -4.58
CA ASN A 541 -39.14 -2.56 -3.50
C ASN A 541 -37.92 -1.72 -3.91
N ARG A 542 -37.46 -1.77 -5.15
CA ARG A 542 -36.25 -1.09 -5.63
C ARG A 542 -36.22 0.39 -5.27
N SER A 543 -37.29 1.12 -5.53
CA SER A 543 -37.36 2.56 -5.22
C SER A 543 -37.19 2.86 -3.73
N ARG A 544 -37.71 1.99 -2.86
CA ARG A 544 -37.53 2.13 -1.42
C ARG A 544 -36.07 1.91 -1.00
N TYR A 545 -35.44 0.85 -1.50
CA TYR A 545 -34.04 0.58 -1.17
C TYR A 545 -33.11 1.69 -1.63
N LEU A 546 -33.34 2.23 -2.83
CA LEU A 546 -32.61 3.38 -3.34
C LEU A 546 -32.83 4.64 -2.47
N ASN A 547 -34.06 4.91 -2.01
CA ASN A 547 -34.31 6.03 -1.10
C ASN A 547 -33.66 5.88 0.28
N GLU A 548 -33.48 4.64 0.76
CA GLU A 548 -32.85 4.38 2.07
C GLU A 548 -31.34 4.53 2.05
N THR A 549 -30.71 4.50 0.86
CA THR A 549 -29.24 4.48 0.69
C THR A 549 -28.70 5.61 -0.18
N ASP A 550 -29.53 6.59 -0.56
CA ASP A 550 -29.18 7.66 -1.51
C ASP A 550 -28.04 8.60 -1.03
N ASN A 551 -27.83 8.71 0.27
CA ASN A 551 -26.84 9.57 0.91
C ASN A 551 -25.58 8.82 1.38
N ILE A 552 -25.46 7.52 1.08
CA ILE A 552 -24.30 6.72 1.50
C ILE A 552 -23.25 6.73 0.41
N THR A 553 -22.06 7.24 0.74
CA THR A 553 -20.90 7.26 -0.18
C THR A 553 -20.18 5.93 -0.21
N GLY A 554 -19.92 5.34 0.96
CA GLY A 554 -19.13 4.11 1.12
C GLY A 554 -17.66 4.39 1.40
N PHE A 555 -16.78 3.46 1.02
CA PHE A 555 -15.33 3.57 1.12
C PHE A 555 -14.77 4.79 0.37
N PRO A 556 -13.49 5.15 0.54
CA PRO A 556 -12.86 6.22 -0.22
C PRO A 556 -13.02 6.10 -1.75
N ASN A 557 -13.11 4.88 -2.28
CA ASN A 557 -13.38 4.61 -3.70
C ASN A 557 -14.86 4.76 -4.11
N LYS A 558 -15.73 5.18 -3.17
CA LYS A 558 -17.16 5.47 -3.39
C LYS A 558 -18.00 4.27 -3.89
N ASN A 559 -17.66 3.07 -3.46
CA ASN A 559 -18.28 1.83 -3.92
C ASN A 559 -19.82 1.84 -3.85
N ILE A 560 -20.41 2.25 -2.71
CA ILE A 560 -21.86 2.27 -2.54
C ILE A 560 -22.49 3.35 -3.43
N ARG A 561 -21.92 4.56 -3.52
CA ARG A 561 -22.44 5.64 -4.36
C ARG A 561 -22.46 5.25 -5.84
N LEU A 562 -21.37 4.65 -6.32
CA LEU A 562 -21.27 4.20 -7.72
C LEU A 562 -22.25 3.06 -8.02
N LEU A 563 -22.39 2.10 -7.11
CA LEU A 563 -23.43 1.07 -7.20
C LEU A 563 -24.81 1.70 -7.23
N TRP A 564 -25.10 2.59 -6.29
CA TRP A 564 -26.40 3.28 -6.18
C TRP A 564 -26.77 4.01 -7.47
N LEU A 565 -25.85 4.83 -8.02
CA LEU A 565 -26.07 5.54 -9.28
C LEU A 565 -26.41 4.58 -10.42
N THR A 566 -25.67 3.48 -10.51
CA THR A 566 -25.92 2.45 -11.52
C THR A 566 -27.29 1.82 -11.37
N LEU A 567 -27.65 1.39 -10.15
CA LEU A 567 -28.96 0.82 -9.86
C LEU A 567 -30.10 1.81 -10.10
N ALA A 568 -29.91 3.07 -9.71
CA ALA A 568 -30.86 4.15 -9.98
C ALA A 568 -31.06 4.35 -11.49
N LEU A 569 -30.03 4.34 -12.30
CA LEU A 569 -30.09 4.48 -13.76
C LEU A 569 -30.86 3.33 -14.42
N VAL A 570 -30.64 2.08 -13.99
CA VAL A 570 -31.28 0.89 -14.58
C VAL A 570 -32.63 0.56 -13.94
N THR A 571 -33.19 1.40 -13.07
CA THR A 571 -34.54 1.32 -12.51
C THR A 571 -35.41 2.39 -13.17
N PRO A 572 -36.17 2.10 -14.26
CA PRO A 572 -36.81 3.13 -15.09
C PRO A 572 -37.79 4.02 -14.31
N GLU A 573 -38.52 3.45 -13.37
CA GLU A 573 -39.55 4.11 -12.56
C GLU A 573 -38.98 4.99 -11.43
N TYR A 574 -37.74 4.84 -11.08
CA TYR A 574 -37.11 5.58 -10.00
C TYR A 574 -36.62 6.96 -10.49
N ASN A 575 -37.19 8.02 -9.98
CA ASN A 575 -36.83 9.43 -10.25
C ASN A 575 -36.46 9.70 -11.74
N PRO A 576 -37.38 9.50 -12.69
CA PRO A 576 -37.11 9.58 -14.12
C PRO A 576 -36.51 10.94 -14.55
N ASP A 577 -36.92 12.03 -13.89
CA ASP A 577 -36.43 13.38 -14.19
C ASP A 577 -34.96 13.62 -13.78
N PHE A 578 -34.41 12.78 -12.92
CA PHE A 578 -33.02 12.88 -12.43
C PHE A 578 -32.02 11.96 -13.14
N LYS A 579 -32.46 11.15 -14.11
CA LYS A 579 -31.58 10.19 -14.80
C LYS A 579 -30.35 10.85 -15.44
N ALA A 580 -30.54 12.02 -16.07
CA ALA A 580 -29.44 12.76 -16.68
C ALA A 580 -28.40 13.16 -15.59
N SER A 581 -28.85 13.70 -14.47
CA SER A 581 -27.98 14.09 -13.35
C SER A 581 -27.23 12.90 -12.74
N TYR A 582 -27.89 11.75 -12.55
CA TYR A 582 -27.24 10.52 -12.07
C TYR A 582 -26.18 10.01 -13.05
N PHE A 583 -26.48 10.09 -14.34
CA PHE A 583 -25.56 9.70 -15.39
C PHE A 583 -24.34 10.65 -15.49
N ASP A 584 -24.58 11.95 -15.36
CA ASP A 584 -23.52 12.96 -15.36
C ASP A 584 -22.59 12.76 -14.15
N GLU A 585 -23.15 12.47 -12.96
CA GLU A 585 -22.38 12.18 -11.76
C GLU A 585 -21.53 10.91 -11.94
N LEU A 586 -22.14 9.80 -12.39
CA LEU A 586 -21.41 8.54 -12.65
C LEU A 586 -20.29 8.73 -13.68
N SER A 587 -20.57 9.47 -14.75
CA SER A 587 -19.60 9.79 -15.81
C SER A 587 -18.47 10.68 -15.29
N GLY A 588 -18.77 11.63 -14.39
CA GLY A 588 -17.82 12.52 -13.74
C GLY A 588 -16.74 11.74 -12.97
N TYR A 589 -17.11 10.64 -12.31
CA TYR A 589 -16.15 9.80 -11.59
C TYR A 589 -15.11 9.09 -12.45
N THR A 590 -15.18 9.20 -13.77
CA THR A 590 -14.10 8.72 -14.68
C THR A 590 -12.95 9.72 -14.86
N SER A 591 -13.11 10.97 -14.40
CA SER A 591 -12.12 12.05 -14.52
C SER A 591 -10.86 11.77 -13.69
N SER A 592 -9.71 12.31 -14.14
CA SER A 592 -8.41 12.26 -13.45
C SER A 592 -8.40 12.98 -12.08
N GLU A 593 -9.42 13.76 -11.77
CA GLU A 593 -9.60 14.38 -10.45
C GLU A 593 -9.87 13.34 -9.35
N HIS A 594 -10.26 12.12 -9.71
CA HIS A 594 -10.60 11.04 -8.79
C HIS A 594 -9.50 9.98 -8.74
N HIS A 595 -9.37 9.37 -7.57
CA HIS A 595 -8.48 8.24 -7.37
C HIS A 595 -8.76 7.10 -8.36
N PHE A 596 -7.72 6.41 -8.81
CA PHE A 596 -7.83 5.37 -9.83
C PHE A 596 -8.82 4.24 -9.48
N GLU A 597 -9.00 3.89 -8.20
CA GLU A 597 -10.00 2.87 -7.80
C GLU A 597 -11.44 3.35 -8.07
N THR A 598 -11.76 4.62 -7.76
CA THR A 598 -13.06 5.23 -8.08
C THR A 598 -13.29 5.25 -9.59
N ARG A 599 -12.27 5.65 -10.35
CA ARG A 599 -12.30 5.70 -11.82
C ARG A 599 -12.55 4.32 -12.42
N LEU A 600 -11.86 3.29 -11.92
CA LEU A 600 -12.02 1.92 -12.40
C LEU A 600 -13.44 1.42 -12.20
N LEU A 601 -13.99 1.58 -11.00
CA LEU A 601 -15.39 1.21 -10.71
C LEU A 601 -16.38 1.97 -11.62
N ALA A 602 -16.18 3.27 -11.85
CA ALA A 602 -17.02 4.06 -12.74
C ALA A 602 -16.95 3.55 -14.19
N PHE A 603 -15.76 3.22 -14.72
CA PHE A 603 -15.62 2.62 -16.04
C PHE A 603 -16.30 1.26 -16.15
N GLU A 604 -16.19 0.40 -15.13
CA GLU A 604 -16.84 -0.90 -15.11
C GLU A 604 -18.36 -0.78 -15.08
N TYR A 605 -18.92 0.12 -14.28
CA TYR A 605 -20.36 0.36 -14.25
C TYR A 605 -20.87 0.95 -15.57
N LEU A 606 -20.18 1.94 -16.15
CA LEU A 606 -20.53 2.49 -17.47
C LEU A 606 -20.47 1.43 -18.58
N LYS A 607 -19.46 0.56 -18.55
CA LYS A 607 -19.38 -0.59 -19.46
C LYS A 607 -20.60 -1.49 -19.31
N ASN A 608 -20.99 -1.84 -18.09
CA ASN A 608 -22.10 -2.77 -17.81
C ASN A 608 -23.46 -2.24 -18.27
N ILE A 609 -23.67 -0.91 -18.22
CA ILE A 609 -24.93 -0.29 -18.70
C ILE A 609 -24.82 0.22 -20.15
N GLY A 610 -23.72 0.01 -20.87
CA GLY A 610 -23.47 0.51 -22.21
C GLY A 610 -23.42 2.03 -22.31
N GLY A 611 -23.00 2.71 -21.23
CA GLY A 611 -23.12 4.16 -21.05
C GLY A 611 -21.89 4.99 -21.42
N PHE A 612 -20.95 4.50 -22.23
CA PHE A 612 -19.80 5.32 -22.62
C PHE A 612 -20.19 6.52 -23.48
N THR A 613 -19.81 7.72 -23.04
CA THR A 613 -19.85 8.98 -23.78
C THR A 613 -18.48 9.27 -24.39
N ASP A 614 -18.38 10.29 -25.23
CA ASP A 614 -17.09 10.71 -25.81
C ASP A 614 -16.15 11.23 -24.73
N THR A 615 -16.68 11.91 -23.69
CA THR A 615 -15.90 12.36 -22.52
C THR A 615 -15.35 11.18 -21.73
N THR A 616 -16.19 10.19 -21.40
CA THR A 616 -15.74 9.02 -20.62
C THR A 616 -14.79 8.12 -21.42
N LEU A 617 -14.93 8.07 -22.76
CA LEU A 617 -13.98 7.38 -23.63
C LEU A 617 -12.63 8.11 -23.70
N LYS A 618 -12.62 9.45 -23.74
CA LYS A 618 -11.40 10.23 -23.61
C LYS A 618 -10.69 9.91 -22.28
N ASN A 619 -11.42 9.95 -21.16
CA ASN A 619 -10.89 9.60 -19.84
C ASN A 619 -10.38 8.15 -19.78
N LEU A 620 -11.02 7.22 -20.50
CA LEU A 620 -10.56 5.84 -20.59
C LEU A 620 -9.25 5.71 -21.37
N VAL A 621 -9.08 6.48 -22.45
CA VAL A 621 -7.81 6.52 -23.22
C VAL A 621 -6.68 7.07 -22.37
N GLU A 622 -6.92 8.12 -21.59
CA GLU A 622 -5.95 8.67 -20.64
C GLU A 622 -5.58 7.61 -19.58
N ALA A 623 -6.57 6.94 -18.99
CA ALA A 623 -6.37 5.86 -18.01
C ALA A 623 -5.53 4.68 -18.56
N CYS A 624 -5.57 4.41 -19.87
CA CYS A 624 -4.73 3.40 -20.51
C CYS A 624 -3.21 3.71 -20.44
N ARG A 625 -2.84 4.91 -20.00
CA ARG A 625 -1.46 5.37 -19.87
C ARG A 625 -1.09 5.71 -18.42
N HIS A 626 -2.01 5.53 -17.48
CA HIS A 626 -1.83 5.86 -16.07
C HIS A 626 -0.57 5.21 -15.48
N HIS A 627 0.04 5.86 -14.50
CA HIS A 627 1.26 5.35 -13.85
C HIS A 627 0.99 4.08 -13.02
N VAL A 628 -0.18 3.94 -12.40
CA VAL A 628 -0.56 2.73 -11.67
C VAL A 628 -0.81 1.58 -12.64
N TRP A 629 0.06 0.57 -12.61
CA TRP A 629 0.14 -0.48 -13.63
C TRP A 629 -1.11 -1.36 -13.74
N HIS A 630 -1.72 -1.74 -12.61
CA HIS A 630 -2.92 -2.58 -12.59
C HIS A 630 -4.15 -1.82 -13.10
N PHE A 631 -4.31 -0.54 -12.73
CA PHE A 631 -5.36 0.31 -13.28
C PHE A 631 -5.20 0.50 -14.80
N LYS A 632 -3.98 0.81 -15.24
CA LYS A 632 -3.64 0.88 -16.65
C LYS A 632 -3.98 -0.41 -17.41
N LYS A 633 -3.68 -1.57 -16.84
CA LYS A 633 -4.01 -2.87 -17.42
C LYS A 633 -5.53 -3.04 -17.57
N SER A 634 -6.30 -2.81 -16.52
CA SER A 634 -7.76 -2.90 -16.53
C SER A 634 -8.41 -1.91 -17.51
N ALA A 635 -7.93 -0.66 -17.55
CA ALA A 635 -8.40 0.34 -18.53
C ALA A 635 -8.16 -0.12 -19.98
N ARG A 636 -7.01 -0.72 -20.29
CA ARG A 636 -6.70 -1.31 -21.60
C ARG A 636 -7.61 -2.49 -21.93
N GLU A 637 -7.91 -3.34 -20.98
CA GLU A 637 -8.86 -4.45 -21.17
C GLU A 637 -10.27 -3.93 -21.46
N ILE A 638 -10.73 -2.88 -20.77
CA ILE A 638 -12.02 -2.24 -21.00
C ILE A 638 -12.05 -1.60 -22.42
N LEU A 639 -11.02 -0.85 -22.79
CA LEU A 639 -10.90 -0.22 -24.11
C LEU A 639 -10.87 -1.26 -25.22
N ASN A 640 -10.07 -2.31 -25.09
CA ASN A 640 -10.01 -3.41 -26.05
C ASN A 640 -11.36 -4.10 -26.23
N GLY A 641 -12.07 -4.36 -25.11
CA GLY A 641 -13.43 -4.89 -25.16
C GLY A 641 -14.41 -3.97 -25.90
N PHE A 642 -14.31 -2.65 -25.68
CA PHE A 642 -15.12 -1.65 -26.39
C PHE A 642 -14.84 -1.67 -27.90
N LEU A 643 -13.59 -1.76 -28.31
CA LEU A 643 -13.16 -1.78 -29.72
C LEU A 643 -13.62 -3.02 -30.50
N GLN A 644 -14.05 -4.11 -29.84
CA GLN A 644 -14.58 -5.30 -30.52
C GLN A 644 -15.93 -5.06 -31.23
N SER A 645 -16.67 -4.03 -30.84
CA SER A 645 -17.98 -3.73 -31.43
C SER A 645 -17.85 -2.91 -32.70
N GLU A 646 -18.69 -3.23 -33.69
CA GLU A 646 -18.72 -2.54 -34.98
C GLU A 646 -18.99 -1.02 -34.80
N GLY A 647 -18.24 -0.18 -35.48
CA GLY A 647 -18.35 1.29 -35.42
C GLY A 647 -17.59 1.95 -34.26
N ASN A 648 -17.21 1.23 -33.19
CA ASN A 648 -16.54 1.84 -32.04
C ASN A 648 -15.12 2.32 -32.36
N THR A 649 -14.43 1.66 -33.30
CA THR A 649 -13.13 2.13 -33.79
C THR A 649 -13.24 3.51 -34.43
N ALA A 650 -14.27 3.74 -35.27
CA ALA A 650 -14.52 5.03 -35.90
C ALA A 650 -14.85 6.12 -34.85
N ARG A 651 -15.61 5.74 -33.79
CA ARG A 651 -15.94 6.63 -32.68
C ARG A 651 -14.68 7.06 -31.91
N ILE A 652 -13.78 6.12 -31.58
CA ILE A 652 -12.50 6.42 -30.91
C ILE A 652 -11.63 7.33 -31.79
N ARG A 653 -11.55 7.10 -33.12
CA ARG A 653 -10.84 8.01 -34.04
C ARG A 653 -11.43 9.42 -34.05
N GLY A 654 -12.73 9.55 -33.91
CA GLY A 654 -13.42 10.83 -33.75
C GLY A 654 -12.95 11.66 -32.57
N LEU A 655 -12.38 11.03 -31.54
CA LEU A 655 -11.84 11.72 -30.35
C LEU A 655 -10.43 12.30 -30.56
N TYR A 656 -9.72 11.97 -31.64
CA TYR A 656 -8.34 12.42 -31.88
C TYR A 656 -8.13 13.95 -31.68
N PRO A 657 -9.03 14.85 -32.13
CA PRO A 657 -8.86 16.28 -31.85
C PRO A 657 -8.82 16.68 -30.39
N LEU A 658 -9.37 15.83 -29.49
CA LEU A 658 -9.46 16.07 -28.04
C LEU A 658 -8.32 15.43 -27.25
N LEU A 659 -7.47 14.63 -27.90
CA LEU A 659 -6.42 13.84 -27.27
C LEU A 659 -5.05 14.53 -27.37
N SER A 660 -4.22 14.31 -26.36
CA SER A 660 -2.81 14.69 -26.39
C SER A 660 -2.04 13.92 -27.47
N GLN A 661 -0.85 14.38 -27.82
CA GLN A 661 -0.02 13.70 -28.80
C GLN A 661 0.37 12.27 -28.36
N GLU A 662 0.59 12.08 -27.09
CA GLU A 662 0.98 10.80 -26.53
C GLU A 662 -0.20 9.80 -26.49
N GLU A 663 -1.42 10.28 -26.22
CA GLU A 663 -2.65 9.47 -26.27
C GLU A 663 -2.95 9.02 -27.71
N LYS A 664 -2.73 9.91 -28.71
CA LYS A 664 -2.85 9.58 -30.12
C LYS A 664 -1.88 8.46 -30.52
N GLN A 665 -0.59 8.60 -30.17
CA GLN A 665 0.42 7.58 -30.44
C GLN A 665 0.07 6.22 -29.79
N TYR A 666 -0.48 6.25 -28.57
CA TYR A 666 -0.95 5.04 -27.92
C TYR A 666 -2.09 4.37 -28.71
N LEU A 667 -3.08 5.15 -29.15
CA LEU A 667 -4.22 4.63 -29.92
C LEU A 667 -3.80 4.13 -31.31
N GLU A 668 -2.95 4.84 -32.05
CA GLU A 668 -2.40 4.42 -33.34
C GLU A 668 -1.75 3.04 -33.22
N LYS A 669 -0.89 2.85 -32.21
CA LYS A 669 -0.29 1.55 -31.92
C LYS A 669 -1.33 0.48 -31.56
N THR A 670 -2.36 0.84 -30.81
CA THR A 670 -3.43 -0.10 -30.38
C THR A 670 -4.31 -0.52 -31.55
N LEU A 671 -4.55 0.38 -32.49
CA LEU A 671 -5.35 0.14 -33.70
C LEU A 671 -4.55 -0.49 -34.86
N GLY A 672 -3.23 -0.65 -34.69
CA GLY A 672 -2.34 -1.25 -35.69
C GLY A 672 -2.00 -0.32 -36.85
N GLU A 673 -1.96 1.00 -36.62
CA GLU A 673 -1.66 2.06 -37.56
C GLU A 673 -0.20 2.53 -37.50
#